data_d7b337e92957afcd38ebbee989f89f14
#
_entry.id   d7b337e92957afcd38ebbee989f89f14
#
_cell.length_a   1.000
_cell.length_b   1.000
_cell.length_c   1.000
_cell.angle_alpha   90.00
_cell.angle_beta   90.00
_cell.angle_gamma   90.00
#
_symmetry.space_group_name_H-M   'P 1'
#
loop_
_entity.id
_entity.type
_entity.pdbx_description
1 polymer ?
#
loop_
_entity_poly.entity_id
_entity_poly.type
_entity_poly.pdbx_seq_one_letter_code
_entity_poly.pdbx_strand_id
1 'polypeptide(L)'
;MLLIVGAGPRATGLLERIAASASELWPPERRLLVHLVDPHPPGPGRIWRHEQSPLLRMNSMAEDVTLFTDESCAVEGPVRPGPSLAEWAARFAGPGAPRDAPYTEPADPEVLAELRTLAGTDFPTRRAQSAYLDWVFRRVTAELPPRITLVRHRTTATAVTGPPDGPQRVRLAGREHPVTADLVVLAQGHLGSAPAGEHRDHAAFARRHGRFHLAPDFSADADLSGLRPGSRVILRGFGLAFVDLMTLLTEGRGGTYRTEPDGTLRYLPSGREPVLHVGSRRGVPYHAKTHYRLGGPRPPLPRHFGPAAVDALLARDRPPELRRDVWPLMAKEIGFGHYHELFHAHPERTALPWPEFLAAYDRLDWYDPDLAALVAAAVPDPADRLDFEALDRPLAGLAFATPDAFQDHLRAHIAGDVARREDPAHSADLGAFLALLSVYGQLPRLLDPGRPAAGALAEGLDGWWHGFFSFLASGPPGFRLRQLLALSRAGIVHFLGADLRIGTDEPTGTFTASSPTVPGHTVHATALIEAYLPGPDLDRTRDPLLRRLRRAGGLTEEVVDGASRPHRSGRIAVDPADGRLIDPTLRGPHPRRFALGAPTNSRAVAAFARPGTDAPAFRQNDAVARTVLRTLAAGRAPEPFAGRGAGAAGAGQKSAGWWSGAGAGVSPGAKTETVPKTPS
;
A
#
# COMPACT_ATOMS: atom_id res chain seq x y z
N MET A 1 3.49 -16.88 -27.59
CA MET A 1 2.31 -16.94 -26.67
C MET A 1 2.75 -16.54 -25.26
N LEU A 2 2.04 -15.62 -24.64
CA LEU A 2 2.21 -15.21 -23.24
C LEU A 2 1.02 -15.66 -22.42
N LEU A 3 1.24 -16.15 -21.19
CA LEU A 3 0.16 -16.45 -20.25
C LEU A 3 0.38 -15.67 -18.95
N ILE A 4 -0.63 -14.90 -18.54
CA ILE A 4 -0.61 -14.11 -17.30
C ILE A 4 -1.61 -14.74 -16.33
N VAL A 5 -1.17 -15.08 -15.12
CA VAL A 5 -2.00 -15.59 -14.02
C VAL A 5 -2.27 -14.47 -13.05
N GLY A 6 -3.54 -14.10 -12.89
CA GLY A 6 -4.01 -12.90 -12.21
C GLY A 6 -4.42 -11.82 -13.21
N ALA A 7 -5.58 -11.21 -13.00
CA ALA A 7 -6.15 -10.18 -13.88
C ALA A 7 -6.48 -8.89 -13.12
N GLY A 8 -5.92 -8.71 -11.93
CA GLY A 8 -6.08 -7.50 -11.13
C GLY A 8 -5.27 -6.30 -11.65
N PRO A 9 -5.17 -5.21 -10.86
CA PRO A 9 -4.50 -3.97 -11.27
C PRO A 9 -3.05 -4.16 -11.75
N ARG A 10 -2.30 -5.09 -11.13
CA ARG A 10 -0.90 -5.37 -11.54
C ARG A 10 -0.82 -5.97 -12.94
N ALA A 11 -1.71 -6.90 -13.28
CA ALA A 11 -1.78 -7.45 -14.64
C ALA A 11 -2.26 -6.40 -15.64
N THR A 12 -3.18 -5.52 -15.25
CA THR A 12 -3.63 -4.39 -16.08
C THR A 12 -2.48 -3.46 -16.40
N GLY A 13 -1.69 -3.07 -15.40
CA GLY A 13 -0.50 -2.23 -15.62
C GLY A 13 0.60 -2.92 -16.43
N LEU A 14 0.76 -4.25 -16.31
CA LEU A 14 1.66 -5.02 -17.17
C LEU A 14 1.18 -5.00 -18.64
N LEU A 15 -0.11 -5.20 -18.88
CA LEU A 15 -0.69 -5.15 -20.23
C LEU A 15 -0.54 -3.75 -20.85
N GLU A 16 -0.71 -2.71 -20.04
CA GLU A 16 -0.50 -1.32 -20.46
C GLU A 16 0.95 -1.10 -20.90
N ARG A 17 1.95 -1.56 -20.12
CA ARG A 17 3.37 -1.47 -20.48
C ARG A 17 3.74 -2.32 -21.69
N ILE A 18 3.11 -3.49 -21.88
CA ILE A 18 3.23 -4.31 -23.09
C ILE A 18 2.72 -3.53 -24.31
N ALA A 19 1.53 -2.91 -24.19
CA ALA A 19 0.96 -2.09 -25.27
C ALA A 19 1.85 -0.88 -25.60
N ALA A 20 2.38 -0.20 -24.60
CA ALA A 20 3.27 0.95 -24.76
C ALA A 20 4.58 0.59 -25.48
N SER A 21 5.20 -0.53 -25.11
CA SER A 21 6.52 -0.93 -25.63
C SER A 21 6.44 -1.81 -26.90
N ALA A 22 5.22 -2.21 -27.32
CA ALA A 22 5.07 -3.15 -28.43
C ALA A 22 5.51 -2.58 -29.78
N SER A 23 5.38 -1.26 -30.03
CA SER A 23 5.86 -0.64 -31.28
C SER A 23 7.38 -0.67 -31.40
N GLU A 24 8.10 -0.64 -30.29
CA GLU A 24 9.56 -0.65 -30.23
C GLU A 24 10.13 -2.09 -30.22
N LEU A 25 9.51 -2.98 -29.43
CA LEU A 25 10.14 -4.26 -29.07
C LEU A 25 9.50 -5.49 -29.74
N TRP A 26 8.31 -5.34 -30.34
CA TRP A 26 7.62 -6.49 -30.96
C TRP A 26 7.61 -6.37 -32.49
N PRO A 27 8.12 -7.38 -33.22
CA PRO A 27 8.16 -7.36 -34.67
C PRO A 27 6.78 -7.13 -35.30
N PRO A 28 6.65 -6.21 -36.28
CA PRO A 28 5.36 -5.84 -36.84
C PRO A 28 4.64 -6.99 -37.56
N GLU A 29 5.37 -7.95 -38.10
CA GLU A 29 4.86 -9.12 -38.82
C GLU A 29 4.39 -10.26 -37.90
N ARG A 30 4.76 -10.21 -36.60
CA ARG A 30 4.46 -11.31 -35.66
C ARG A 30 3.20 -11.01 -34.87
N ARG A 31 2.35 -12.03 -34.67
CA ARG A 31 1.18 -11.97 -33.77
C ARG A 31 1.58 -12.44 -32.37
N LEU A 32 1.09 -11.74 -31.35
CA LEU A 32 1.21 -12.12 -29.95
C LEU A 32 -0.16 -12.53 -29.41
N LEU A 33 -0.29 -13.78 -28.96
CA LEU A 33 -1.46 -14.25 -28.25
C LEU A 33 -1.17 -14.19 -26.75
N VAL A 34 -2.01 -13.46 -26.02
CA VAL A 34 -1.93 -13.29 -24.57
C VAL A 34 -3.11 -13.99 -23.92
N HIS A 35 -2.86 -14.98 -23.08
CA HIS A 35 -3.86 -15.62 -22.23
C HIS A 35 -3.86 -14.96 -20.86
N LEU A 36 -5.02 -14.48 -20.40
CA LEU A 36 -5.22 -13.88 -19.07
C LEU A 36 -6.13 -14.80 -18.24
N VAL A 37 -5.64 -15.27 -17.10
CA VAL A 37 -6.31 -16.28 -16.27
C VAL A 37 -6.59 -15.73 -14.87
N ASP A 38 -7.87 -15.59 -14.51
CA ASP A 38 -8.30 -15.19 -13.16
C ASP A 38 -9.75 -15.66 -12.93
N PRO A 39 -10.12 -16.19 -11.76
CA PRO A 39 -11.51 -16.48 -11.42
C PRO A 39 -12.36 -15.22 -11.20
N HIS A 40 -11.73 -14.09 -10.90
CA HIS A 40 -12.37 -12.79 -10.63
C HIS A 40 -12.41 -11.91 -11.90
N PRO A 41 -13.25 -10.86 -11.91
CA PRO A 41 -13.31 -9.91 -13.01
C PRO A 41 -11.94 -9.23 -13.27
N PRO A 42 -11.53 -9.08 -14.55
CA PRO A 42 -10.30 -8.40 -14.88
C PRO A 42 -10.39 -6.89 -14.58
N GLY A 43 -9.25 -6.28 -14.27
CA GLY A 43 -9.16 -4.91 -13.78
C GLY A 43 -9.22 -4.87 -12.25
N PRO A 44 -10.38 -5.01 -11.62
CA PRO A 44 -10.52 -5.06 -10.16
C PRO A 44 -9.85 -6.27 -9.51
N GLY A 45 -9.94 -7.45 -10.12
CA GLY A 45 -9.49 -8.71 -9.52
C GLY A 45 -10.24 -9.04 -8.22
N ARG A 46 -9.61 -9.83 -7.34
CA ARG A 46 -10.23 -10.28 -6.08
C ARG A 46 -10.46 -9.14 -5.09
N ILE A 47 -9.44 -8.31 -4.87
CA ILE A 47 -9.44 -7.35 -3.74
C ILE A 47 -10.42 -6.19 -3.98
N TRP A 48 -10.55 -5.75 -5.22
CA TRP A 48 -11.35 -4.59 -5.59
C TRP A 48 -12.66 -4.97 -6.29
N ARG A 49 -13.09 -6.24 -6.20
CA ARG A 49 -14.31 -6.70 -6.86
C ARG A 49 -15.54 -5.90 -6.41
N HIS A 50 -16.50 -5.75 -7.32
CA HIS A 50 -17.72 -4.97 -7.07
C HIS A 50 -18.63 -5.61 -6.00
N GLU A 51 -18.64 -6.93 -5.89
CA GLU A 51 -19.56 -7.72 -5.05
C GLU A 51 -19.27 -7.60 -3.54
N GLN A 52 -18.28 -6.84 -3.14
CA GLN A 52 -18.05 -6.54 -1.72
C GLN A 52 -19.04 -5.50 -1.16
N SER A 53 -19.09 -5.37 0.16
CA SER A 53 -19.99 -4.42 0.84
C SER A 53 -19.80 -2.98 0.32
N PRO A 54 -20.90 -2.23 0.04
CA PRO A 54 -20.84 -0.83 -0.36
C PRO A 54 -20.34 0.08 0.77
N LEU A 55 -20.31 -0.40 2.01
CA LEU A 55 -19.82 0.34 3.17
C LEU A 55 -18.28 0.45 3.19
N LEU A 56 -17.56 -0.42 2.47
CA LEU A 56 -16.10 -0.42 2.48
C LEU A 56 -15.56 0.72 1.62
N ARG A 57 -14.63 1.48 2.20
CA ARG A 57 -14.05 2.68 1.58
C ARG A 57 -12.57 2.50 1.28
N MET A 58 -12.09 3.32 0.35
CA MET A 58 -10.68 3.55 0.13
C MET A 58 -10.08 4.34 1.30
N ASN A 59 -8.77 4.19 1.49
CA ASN A 59 -7.99 5.04 2.37
C ASN A 59 -7.07 6.00 1.56
N SER A 60 -7.34 6.14 0.28
CA SER A 60 -6.71 7.11 -0.62
C SER A 60 -7.78 8.04 -1.16
N MET A 61 -7.46 9.33 -1.28
CA MET A 61 -8.30 10.30 -1.95
C MET A 61 -8.44 9.95 -3.43
N ALA A 62 -9.53 10.35 -4.06
CA ALA A 62 -9.79 10.05 -5.46
C ALA A 62 -8.71 10.62 -6.40
N GLU A 63 -8.18 11.83 -6.11
CA GLU A 63 -7.09 12.45 -6.87
C GLU A 63 -5.74 11.72 -6.72
N ASP A 64 -5.58 10.89 -5.70
CA ASP A 64 -4.38 10.12 -5.40
C ASP A 64 -4.34 8.72 -6.03
N VAL A 65 -5.26 8.41 -6.94
CA VAL A 65 -5.38 7.07 -7.52
C VAL A 65 -5.26 7.13 -9.04
N THR A 66 -4.16 6.55 -9.57
CA THR A 66 -3.96 6.33 -11.01
C THR A 66 -3.27 5.00 -11.29
N LEU A 67 -3.50 4.42 -12.47
CA LEU A 67 -2.75 3.29 -13.05
C LEU A 67 -1.90 3.73 -14.25
N PHE A 68 -1.94 5.00 -14.61
CA PHE A 68 -1.24 5.53 -15.77
C PHE A 68 0.10 6.14 -15.38
N THR A 69 1.09 5.97 -16.24
CA THR A 69 2.39 6.64 -16.12
C THR A 69 2.29 8.11 -16.50
N ASP A 70 3.15 8.93 -15.92
CA ASP A 70 3.32 10.34 -16.24
C ASP A 70 4.82 10.69 -16.32
N GLU A 71 5.15 11.95 -16.59
CA GLU A 71 6.51 12.44 -16.77
C GLU A 71 7.43 12.23 -15.54
N SER A 72 6.86 11.98 -14.36
CA SER A 72 7.63 11.68 -13.14
C SER A 72 8.16 10.25 -13.11
N CYS A 73 7.64 9.36 -13.96
CA CYS A 73 7.96 7.94 -13.92
C CYS A 73 9.29 7.65 -14.60
N ALA A 74 10.25 7.07 -13.87
CA ALA A 74 11.52 6.58 -14.41
C ALA A 74 11.34 5.20 -15.07
N VAL A 75 10.66 5.16 -16.22
CA VAL A 75 10.43 3.97 -17.06
C VAL A 75 11.25 4.06 -18.35
N GLU A 76 11.69 2.92 -18.90
CA GLU A 76 12.39 2.90 -20.19
C GLU A 76 11.43 3.03 -21.38
N GLY A 77 10.23 2.46 -21.24
CA GLY A 77 9.20 2.50 -22.27
C GLY A 77 8.47 3.84 -22.35
N PRO A 78 7.68 4.08 -23.40
CA PRO A 78 6.94 5.33 -23.57
C PRO A 78 5.99 5.60 -22.41
N VAL A 79 6.00 6.83 -21.89
CA VAL A 79 5.00 7.32 -20.93
C VAL A 79 3.64 7.40 -21.64
N ARG A 80 2.59 6.91 -20.97
CA ARG A 80 1.21 6.94 -21.48
C ARG A 80 0.28 7.54 -20.43
N PRO A 81 0.04 8.85 -20.45
CA PRO A 81 -0.80 9.54 -19.48
C PRO A 81 -2.27 9.09 -19.55
N GLY A 82 -2.92 9.17 -18.41
CA GLY A 82 -4.34 8.92 -18.29
C GLY A 82 -4.91 9.51 -17.01
N PRO A 83 -6.24 9.59 -16.89
CA PRO A 83 -6.87 10.25 -15.77
C PRO A 83 -6.70 9.48 -14.46
N SER A 84 -6.55 10.22 -13.37
CA SER A 84 -6.80 9.73 -12.02
C SER A 84 -8.26 9.30 -11.85
N LEU A 85 -8.60 8.65 -10.73
CA LEU A 85 -9.98 8.30 -10.42
C LEU A 85 -10.85 9.56 -10.33
N ALA A 86 -10.35 10.66 -9.73
CA ALA A 86 -11.08 11.92 -9.64
C ALA A 86 -11.35 12.53 -11.02
N GLU A 87 -10.33 12.59 -11.87
CA GLU A 87 -10.48 13.13 -13.26
C GLU A 87 -11.41 12.25 -14.10
N TRP A 88 -11.37 10.94 -13.91
CA TRP A 88 -12.30 10.02 -14.55
C TRP A 88 -13.73 10.22 -14.02
N ALA A 89 -13.91 10.38 -12.72
CA ALA A 89 -15.22 10.62 -12.10
C ALA A 89 -15.83 11.95 -12.55
N ALA A 90 -15.02 13.00 -12.75
CA ALA A 90 -15.48 14.30 -13.22
C ALA A 90 -16.23 14.24 -14.56
N ARG A 91 -16.02 13.19 -15.36
CA ARG A 91 -16.74 12.95 -16.63
C ARG A 91 -18.22 12.63 -16.45
N PHE A 92 -18.63 12.28 -15.23
CA PHE A 92 -20.02 11.96 -14.88
C PHE A 92 -20.76 13.14 -14.23
N ALA A 93 -20.06 14.25 -13.92
CA ALA A 93 -20.59 15.37 -13.11
C ALA A 93 -21.75 16.15 -13.76
N GLY A 94 -22.10 15.93 -15.04
CA GLY A 94 -23.25 16.53 -15.66
C GLY A 94 -23.09 16.91 -17.16
N PRO A 95 -24.05 17.67 -17.69
CA PRO A 95 -24.00 18.16 -19.08
C PRO A 95 -22.78 19.07 -19.29
N GLY A 96 -21.94 18.76 -20.29
CA GLY A 96 -20.71 19.52 -20.58
C GLY A 96 -19.43 18.93 -20.00
N ALA A 97 -19.52 17.84 -19.22
CA ALA A 97 -18.34 17.10 -18.80
C ALA A 97 -17.56 16.52 -20.01
N PRO A 98 -16.20 16.49 -19.98
CA PRO A 98 -15.40 15.91 -21.06
C PRO A 98 -15.78 14.44 -21.28
N ARG A 99 -16.19 14.11 -22.51
CA ARG A 99 -16.55 12.73 -22.88
C ARG A 99 -15.60 12.23 -23.96
N ASP A 100 -14.39 11.87 -23.55
CA ASP A 100 -13.47 11.19 -24.47
C ASP A 100 -13.94 9.74 -24.67
N ALA A 101 -13.92 9.25 -25.90
CA ALA A 101 -14.25 7.85 -26.19
C ALA A 101 -13.12 6.93 -25.69
N PRO A 102 -13.42 5.69 -25.24
CA PRO A 102 -14.74 5.10 -25.04
C PRO A 102 -15.32 5.41 -23.65
N TYR A 103 -16.42 6.13 -23.64
CA TYR A 103 -17.17 6.44 -22.42
C TYR A 103 -18.24 5.39 -22.19
N THR A 104 -18.19 4.72 -21.05
CA THR A 104 -19.24 3.79 -20.60
C THR A 104 -19.57 4.10 -19.15
N GLU A 105 -20.82 4.43 -18.89
CA GLU A 105 -21.30 4.63 -17.52
C GLU A 105 -21.24 3.30 -16.74
N PRO A 106 -20.87 3.35 -15.46
CA PRO A 106 -21.04 2.20 -14.58
C PRO A 106 -22.49 1.75 -14.55
N ALA A 107 -22.69 0.42 -14.60
CA ALA A 107 -24.03 -0.16 -14.60
C ALA A 107 -24.76 -0.02 -13.23
N ASP A 108 -24.00 0.16 -12.14
CA ASP A 108 -24.55 0.34 -10.81
C ASP A 108 -24.94 1.82 -10.61
N PRO A 109 -26.25 2.13 -10.39
CA PRO A 109 -26.73 3.49 -10.22
C PRO A 109 -26.22 4.14 -8.93
N GLU A 110 -25.94 3.38 -7.87
CA GLU A 110 -25.36 3.91 -6.63
C GLU A 110 -23.92 4.38 -6.85
N VAL A 111 -23.12 3.59 -7.57
CA VAL A 111 -21.76 3.97 -7.98
C VAL A 111 -21.79 5.20 -8.88
N LEU A 112 -22.70 5.26 -9.85
CA LEU A 112 -22.81 6.40 -10.74
C LEU A 112 -23.23 7.67 -9.97
N ALA A 113 -24.13 7.56 -9.00
CA ALA A 113 -24.52 8.67 -8.13
C ALA A 113 -23.32 9.17 -7.29
N GLU A 114 -22.54 8.25 -6.73
CA GLU A 114 -21.30 8.60 -6.01
C GLU A 114 -20.31 9.35 -6.92
N LEU A 115 -20.02 8.81 -8.12
CA LEU A 115 -19.06 9.41 -9.04
C LEU A 115 -19.45 10.81 -9.52
N ARG A 116 -20.77 11.10 -9.62
CA ARG A 116 -21.28 12.43 -10.02
C ARG A 116 -20.97 13.53 -9.00
N THR A 117 -20.76 13.19 -7.76
CA THR A 117 -20.52 14.13 -6.65
C THR A 117 -19.12 14.00 -6.06
N LEU A 118 -18.30 13.06 -6.55
CA LEU A 118 -16.99 12.74 -5.99
C LEU A 118 -16.00 13.90 -6.21
N ALA A 119 -15.58 14.53 -5.12
CA ALA A 119 -14.50 15.51 -5.15
C ALA A 119 -13.12 14.82 -5.14
N GLY A 120 -12.08 15.53 -5.58
CA GLY A 120 -10.71 14.99 -5.62
C GLY A 120 -10.20 14.53 -4.25
N THR A 121 -10.56 15.26 -3.20
CA THR A 121 -10.17 14.97 -1.82
C THR A 121 -11.07 13.95 -1.10
N ASP A 122 -12.14 13.47 -1.74
CA ASP A 122 -13.01 12.47 -1.15
C ASP A 122 -12.38 11.07 -1.16
N PHE A 123 -12.83 10.24 -0.24
CA PHE A 123 -12.45 8.83 -0.12
C PHE A 123 -13.56 7.94 -0.72
N PRO A 124 -13.41 7.47 -1.97
CA PRO A 124 -14.47 6.74 -2.65
C PRO A 124 -14.74 5.36 -2.03
N THR A 125 -15.91 4.80 -2.33
CA THR A 125 -16.18 3.39 -2.02
C THR A 125 -15.26 2.48 -2.81
N ARG A 126 -15.03 1.26 -2.32
CA ARG A 126 -14.31 0.23 -3.09
C ARG A 126 -15.08 -0.19 -4.34
N ARG A 127 -16.41 0.03 -4.40
CA ARG A 127 -17.21 -0.17 -5.61
C ARG A 127 -16.90 0.87 -6.68
N ALA A 128 -16.75 2.16 -6.31
CA ALA A 128 -16.31 3.21 -7.24
C ALA A 128 -14.89 2.93 -7.76
N GLN A 129 -13.98 2.52 -6.89
CA GLN A 129 -12.65 2.04 -7.28
C GLN A 129 -12.73 0.85 -8.24
N SER A 130 -13.61 -0.12 -7.99
CA SER A 130 -13.85 -1.27 -8.88
C SER A 130 -14.24 -0.81 -10.28
N ALA A 131 -15.18 0.13 -10.37
CA ALA A 131 -15.64 0.67 -11.65
C ALA A 131 -14.51 1.38 -12.42
N TYR A 132 -13.66 2.16 -11.71
CA TYR A 132 -12.49 2.78 -12.31
C TYR A 132 -11.50 1.75 -12.85
N LEU A 133 -11.19 0.71 -12.07
CA LEU A 133 -10.26 -0.34 -12.48
C LEU A 133 -10.78 -1.17 -13.66
N ASP A 134 -12.07 -1.45 -13.73
CA ASP A 134 -12.70 -2.10 -14.88
C ASP A 134 -12.61 -1.20 -16.13
N TRP A 135 -12.87 0.10 -15.97
CA TRP A 135 -12.71 1.06 -17.06
C TRP A 135 -11.25 1.13 -17.55
N VAL A 136 -10.26 1.22 -16.64
CA VAL A 136 -8.84 1.20 -17.02
C VAL A 136 -8.50 -0.06 -17.81
N PHE A 137 -8.93 -1.23 -17.32
CA PHE A 137 -8.69 -2.49 -18.01
C PHE A 137 -9.28 -2.51 -19.42
N ARG A 138 -10.53 -2.05 -19.57
CA ARG A 138 -11.20 -1.94 -20.89
C ARG A 138 -10.44 -1.00 -21.83
N ARG A 139 -10.03 0.16 -21.32
CA ARG A 139 -9.23 1.12 -22.09
C ARG A 139 -7.92 0.52 -22.55
N VAL A 140 -7.13 -0.05 -21.62
CA VAL A 140 -5.85 -0.70 -21.95
C VAL A 140 -6.01 -1.81 -22.99
N THR A 141 -7.06 -2.62 -22.87
CA THR A 141 -7.30 -3.73 -23.81
C THR A 141 -7.80 -3.26 -25.18
N ALA A 142 -8.55 -2.17 -25.25
CA ALA A 142 -8.96 -1.54 -26.51
C ALA A 142 -7.79 -0.88 -27.26
N GLU A 143 -6.79 -0.40 -26.53
CA GLU A 143 -5.59 0.23 -27.06
C GLU A 143 -4.45 -0.76 -27.39
N LEU A 144 -4.69 -2.07 -27.23
CA LEU A 144 -3.70 -3.07 -27.66
C LEU A 144 -3.51 -2.99 -29.18
N PRO A 145 -2.24 -3.04 -29.66
CA PRO A 145 -1.99 -3.12 -31.11
C PRO A 145 -2.75 -4.29 -31.76
N PRO A 146 -3.25 -4.16 -32.99
CA PRO A 146 -4.07 -5.20 -33.67
C PRO A 146 -3.39 -6.58 -33.76
N ARG A 147 -2.06 -6.61 -33.66
CA ARG A 147 -1.26 -7.84 -33.64
C ARG A 147 -1.20 -8.53 -32.28
N ILE A 148 -1.73 -7.92 -31.23
CA ILE A 148 -1.82 -8.50 -29.88
C ILE A 148 -3.27 -8.90 -29.62
N THR A 149 -3.51 -10.18 -29.43
CA THR A 149 -4.85 -10.74 -29.15
C THR A 149 -4.90 -11.21 -27.70
N LEU A 150 -5.92 -10.75 -26.94
CA LEU A 150 -6.16 -11.14 -25.56
C LEU A 150 -7.27 -12.19 -25.47
N VAL A 151 -6.95 -13.33 -24.87
CA VAL A 151 -7.92 -14.39 -24.54
C VAL A 151 -8.08 -14.49 -23.04
N ARG A 152 -9.29 -14.27 -22.53
CA ARG A 152 -9.61 -14.30 -21.10
C ARG A 152 -10.13 -15.68 -20.69
N HIS A 153 -9.64 -16.18 -19.56
CA HIS A 153 -10.07 -17.43 -18.95
C HIS A 153 -10.57 -17.14 -17.52
N ARG A 154 -11.88 -17.19 -17.31
CA ARG A 154 -12.48 -17.02 -15.98
C ARG A 154 -12.39 -18.33 -15.19
N THR A 155 -11.19 -18.62 -14.71
CA THR A 155 -10.86 -19.85 -13.96
C THR A 155 -9.55 -19.69 -13.20
N THR A 156 -9.21 -20.67 -12.37
CA THR A 156 -7.97 -20.71 -11.58
C THR A 156 -6.88 -21.51 -12.30
N ALA A 157 -5.68 -20.95 -12.39
CA ALA A 157 -4.50 -21.71 -12.77
C ALA A 157 -4.04 -22.59 -11.59
N THR A 158 -3.82 -23.88 -11.85
CA THR A 158 -3.55 -24.85 -10.77
C THR A 158 -2.18 -25.49 -10.82
N ALA A 159 -1.47 -25.40 -11.95
CA ALA A 159 -0.10 -25.88 -12.11
C ALA A 159 0.56 -25.21 -13.30
N VAL A 160 1.88 -25.06 -13.23
CA VAL A 160 2.77 -24.72 -14.35
C VAL A 160 3.85 -25.78 -14.42
N THR A 161 4.07 -26.34 -15.60
CA THR A 161 5.12 -27.33 -15.89
C THR A 161 5.77 -27.02 -17.24
N GLY A 162 6.98 -27.49 -17.47
CA GLY A 162 7.70 -27.32 -18.72
C GLY A 162 9.21 -27.15 -18.46
N PRO A 163 10.03 -27.46 -19.46
CA PRO A 163 11.48 -27.31 -19.34
C PRO A 163 11.88 -25.82 -19.41
N PRO A 164 13.06 -25.45 -18.92
CA PRO A 164 13.54 -24.07 -18.95
C PRO A 164 13.69 -23.49 -20.37
N ASP A 165 14.07 -24.29 -21.32
CA ASP A 165 14.32 -23.94 -22.72
C ASP A 165 13.12 -24.14 -23.66
N GLY A 166 12.02 -24.72 -23.15
CA GLY A 166 10.84 -25.09 -23.94
C GLY A 166 9.52 -24.46 -23.44
N PRO A 167 8.42 -24.77 -24.15
CA PRO A 167 7.12 -24.19 -23.81
C PRO A 167 6.62 -24.64 -22.44
N GLN A 168 5.93 -23.73 -21.77
CA GLN A 168 5.34 -23.94 -20.47
C GLN A 168 3.87 -24.38 -20.62
N ARG A 169 3.44 -25.36 -19.83
CA ARG A 169 2.09 -25.91 -19.81
C ARG A 169 1.38 -25.48 -18.54
N VAL A 170 0.33 -24.69 -18.66
CA VAL A 170 -0.46 -24.17 -17.53
C VAL A 170 -1.77 -24.93 -17.45
N ARG A 171 -1.98 -25.66 -16.36
CA ARG A 171 -3.23 -26.37 -16.09
C ARG A 171 -4.26 -25.43 -15.49
N LEU A 172 -5.44 -25.39 -16.06
CA LEU A 172 -6.56 -24.58 -15.61
C LEU A 172 -7.61 -25.48 -14.95
N ALA A 173 -8.24 -24.99 -13.88
CA ALA A 173 -9.33 -25.72 -13.23
C ALA A 173 -10.50 -25.89 -14.19
N GLY A 174 -11.11 -27.08 -14.18
CA GLY A 174 -12.24 -27.43 -15.07
C GLY A 174 -11.88 -27.59 -16.54
N ARG A 175 -10.58 -27.63 -16.91
CA ARG A 175 -10.14 -27.95 -18.29
C ARG A 175 -9.31 -29.22 -18.32
N GLU A 176 -9.59 -30.06 -19.30
CA GLU A 176 -8.88 -31.31 -19.50
C GLU A 176 -7.45 -31.09 -19.96
N HIS A 177 -7.25 -30.19 -20.94
CA HIS A 177 -5.94 -29.93 -21.52
C HIS A 177 -5.33 -28.65 -20.98
N PRO A 178 -3.98 -28.63 -20.69
CA PRO A 178 -3.29 -27.43 -20.30
C PRO A 178 -3.18 -26.44 -21.47
N VAL A 179 -3.13 -25.14 -21.13
CA VAL A 179 -2.77 -24.10 -22.09
C VAL A 179 -1.25 -24.07 -22.20
N THR A 180 -0.75 -24.12 -23.43
CA THR A 180 0.69 -24.00 -23.71
C THR A 180 1.03 -22.52 -23.93
N ALA A 181 2.16 -22.06 -23.39
CA ALA A 181 2.66 -20.71 -23.56
C ALA A 181 4.20 -20.69 -23.63
N ASP A 182 4.77 -19.72 -24.32
CA ASP A 182 6.23 -19.57 -24.38
C ASP A 182 6.75 -18.96 -23.06
N LEU A 183 6.00 -18.03 -22.48
CA LEU A 183 6.30 -17.41 -21.19
C LEU A 183 5.07 -17.38 -20.28
N VAL A 184 5.31 -17.45 -18.96
CA VAL A 184 4.30 -17.33 -17.91
C VAL A 184 4.66 -16.22 -16.95
N VAL A 185 3.72 -15.32 -16.66
CA VAL A 185 3.85 -14.25 -15.66
C VAL A 185 2.81 -14.46 -14.55
N LEU A 186 3.29 -14.54 -13.31
CA LEU A 186 2.45 -14.62 -12.10
C LEU A 186 2.20 -13.22 -11.57
N ALA A 187 0.96 -12.72 -11.72
CA ALA A 187 0.50 -11.41 -11.27
C ALA A 187 -0.65 -11.54 -10.26
N GLN A 188 -0.57 -12.55 -9.37
CA GLN A 188 -1.69 -13.02 -8.54
C GLN A 188 -2.09 -12.07 -7.40
N GLY A 189 -1.27 -11.06 -7.07
CA GLY A 189 -1.58 -10.09 -6.02
C GLY A 189 -1.53 -10.70 -4.60
N HIS A 190 -2.39 -10.24 -3.72
CA HIS A 190 -2.45 -10.72 -2.34
C HIS A 190 -3.02 -12.14 -2.26
N LEU A 191 -2.32 -13.00 -1.52
CA LEU A 191 -2.62 -14.42 -1.39
C LEU A 191 -3.07 -14.76 0.04
N GLY A 192 -3.99 -15.69 0.17
CA GLY A 192 -4.36 -16.25 1.46
C GLY A 192 -3.32 -17.26 1.96
N SER A 193 -3.10 -17.27 3.28
CA SER A 193 -2.22 -18.24 3.96
C SER A 193 -3.01 -19.13 4.93
N ALA A 194 -2.57 -20.36 5.12
CA ALA A 194 -3.11 -21.21 6.17
C ALA A 194 -2.66 -20.70 7.56
N PRO A 195 -3.51 -20.76 8.59
CA PRO A 195 -3.12 -20.40 9.96
C PRO A 195 -1.92 -21.22 10.45
N ALA A 196 -1.03 -20.59 11.22
CA ALA A 196 0.11 -21.25 11.86
C ALA A 196 0.30 -20.74 13.29
N GLY A 197 1.16 -21.43 14.06
CA GLY A 197 1.46 -21.05 15.44
C GLY A 197 0.18 -20.81 16.25
N GLU A 198 0.16 -19.73 17.00
CA GLU A 198 -0.97 -19.36 17.88
C GLU A 198 -2.33 -19.29 17.17
N HIS A 199 -2.40 -18.87 15.89
CA HIS A 199 -3.67 -18.81 15.16
C HIS A 199 -4.28 -20.19 14.92
N ARG A 200 -3.44 -21.20 14.71
CA ARG A 200 -3.88 -22.60 14.62
C ARG A 200 -4.39 -23.10 15.97
N ASP A 201 -3.70 -22.72 17.05
CA ASP A 201 -4.05 -23.13 18.42
C ASP A 201 -5.35 -22.44 18.85
N HIS A 202 -5.53 -21.15 18.56
CA HIS A 202 -6.79 -20.41 18.76
C HIS A 202 -7.95 -21.01 17.95
N ALA A 203 -7.70 -21.40 16.70
CA ALA A 203 -8.72 -22.07 15.87
C ALA A 203 -9.10 -23.46 16.42
N ALA A 204 -8.14 -24.20 16.96
CA ALA A 204 -8.39 -25.49 17.61
C ALA A 204 -9.19 -25.31 18.92
N PHE A 205 -8.83 -24.33 19.75
CA PHE A 205 -9.59 -23.96 20.96
C PHE A 205 -11.03 -23.56 20.60
N ALA A 206 -11.22 -22.68 19.61
CA ALA A 206 -12.54 -22.26 19.17
C ALA A 206 -13.43 -23.46 18.79
N ARG A 207 -12.89 -24.41 18.02
CA ARG A 207 -13.64 -25.63 17.62
C ARG A 207 -14.00 -26.50 18.83
N ARG A 208 -13.09 -26.70 19.79
CA ARG A 208 -13.36 -27.53 20.99
C ARG A 208 -14.49 -26.97 21.84
N HIS A 209 -14.55 -25.63 21.96
CA HIS A 209 -15.50 -24.95 22.85
C HIS A 209 -16.71 -24.33 22.12
N GLY A 210 -16.87 -24.57 20.81
CA GLY A 210 -17.96 -23.98 20.03
C GLY A 210 -17.89 -22.44 19.98
N ARG A 211 -16.68 -21.89 19.89
CA ARG A 211 -16.39 -20.45 19.86
C ARG A 211 -16.07 -19.99 18.45
N PHE A 212 -16.13 -18.68 18.23
CA PHE A 212 -15.78 -18.08 16.96
C PHE A 212 -14.31 -17.65 16.94
N HIS A 213 -13.59 -18.00 15.87
CA HIS A 213 -12.24 -17.48 15.62
C HIS A 213 -12.07 -17.15 14.13
N LEU A 214 -11.70 -15.92 13.83
CA LEU A 214 -11.28 -15.48 12.51
C LEU A 214 -9.77 -15.26 12.54
N ALA A 215 -9.01 -16.11 11.86
CA ALA A 215 -7.58 -15.91 11.63
C ALA A 215 -7.34 -14.70 10.71
N PRO A 216 -6.10 -14.18 10.59
CA PRO A 216 -5.80 -13.10 9.66
C PRO A 216 -6.34 -13.39 8.25
N ASP A 217 -7.18 -12.50 7.73
CA ASP A 217 -7.82 -12.64 6.42
C ASP A 217 -8.16 -11.25 5.81
N PHE A 218 -8.64 -11.25 4.57
CA PHE A 218 -9.11 -10.05 3.89
C PHE A 218 -10.52 -9.72 4.37
N SER A 219 -10.70 -8.50 4.89
CA SER A 219 -11.96 -8.07 5.51
C SER A 219 -13.19 -8.21 4.60
N ALA A 220 -13.02 -8.00 3.27
CA ALA A 220 -14.09 -8.16 2.29
C ALA A 220 -14.52 -9.63 2.06
N ASP A 221 -13.71 -10.60 2.46
CA ASP A 221 -13.96 -12.04 2.34
C ASP A 221 -14.33 -12.70 3.68
N ALA A 222 -14.25 -11.94 4.78
CA ALA A 222 -14.47 -12.46 6.13
C ALA A 222 -15.92 -12.92 6.33
N ASP A 223 -16.10 -14.18 6.72
CA ASP A 223 -17.42 -14.67 7.15
C ASP A 223 -17.65 -14.32 8.63
N LEU A 224 -18.51 -13.33 8.86
CA LEU A 224 -18.89 -12.82 10.19
C LEU A 224 -20.25 -13.33 10.66
N SER A 225 -20.87 -14.27 9.95
CA SER A 225 -22.23 -14.79 10.22
C SER A 225 -22.32 -15.53 11.56
N GLY A 226 -21.21 -16.14 12.01
CA GLY A 226 -21.15 -16.85 13.29
C GLY A 226 -21.18 -15.97 14.54
N LEU A 227 -21.07 -14.63 14.40
CA LEU A 227 -21.10 -13.70 15.52
C LEU A 227 -22.53 -13.32 15.88
N ARG A 228 -22.95 -13.59 17.10
CA ARG A 228 -24.31 -13.30 17.61
C ARG A 228 -24.42 -11.86 18.13
N PRO A 229 -25.63 -11.25 18.07
CA PRO A 229 -25.90 -9.99 18.73
C PRO A 229 -25.48 -10.01 20.21
N GLY A 230 -24.88 -8.91 20.69
CA GLY A 230 -24.45 -8.76 22.08
C GLY A 230 -23.27 -9.64 22.51
N SER A 231 -22.77 -10.55 21.65
CA SER A 231 -21.61 -11.36 22.00
C SER A 231 -20.35 -10.49 22.15
N ARG A 232 -19.53 -10.80 23.15
CA ARG A 232 -18.23 -10.14 23.33
C ARG A 232 -17.23 -10.70 22.35
N VAL A 233 -16.56 -9.80 21.61
CA VAL A 233 -15.58 -10.12 20.59
C VAL A 233 -14.28 -9.39 20.89
N ILE A 234 -13.18 -10.12 21.02
CA ILE A 234 -11.84 -9.55 21.07
C ILE A 234 -11.36 -9.34 19.63
N LEU A 235 -10.90 -8.12 19.32
CA LEU A 235 -10.24 -7.80 18.04
C LEU A 235 -8.77 -7.46 18.32
N ARG A 236 -7.87 -8.30 17.79
CA ARG A 236 -6.43 -8.04 17.85
C ARG A 236 -5.98 -7.34 16.55
N GLY A 237 -5.68 -6.06 16.66
CA GLY A 237 -5.29 -5.19 15.54
C GLY A 237 -6.15 -3.94 15.49
N PHE A 238 -5.54 -2.78 15.17
CA PHE A 238 -6.20 -1.48 15.22
C PHE A 238 -5.93 -0.64 13.96
N GLY A 239 -5.62 -1.33 12.84
CA GLY A 239 -5.41 -0.74 11.52
C GLY A 239 -6.65 -0.79 10.63
N LEU A 240 -6.45 -0.73 9.30
CA LEU A 240 -7.55 -0.68 8.31
C LEU A 240 -8.46 -1.90 8.35
N ALA A 241 -7.91 -3.11 8.59
CA ALA A 241 -8.74 -4.31 8.69
C ALA A 241 -9.74 -4.21 9.87
N PHE A 242 -9.31 -3.62 11.00
CA PHE A 242 -10.22 -3.33 12.10
C PHE A 242 -11.32 -2.35 11.68
N VAL A 243 -10.98 -1.28 10.95
CA VAL A 243 -11.97 -0.27 10.51
C VAL A 243 -13.01 -0.90 9.59
N ASP A 244 -12.61 -1.75 8.66
CA ASP A 244 -13.53 -2.51 7.81
C ASP A 244 -14.46 -3.42 8.63
N LEU A 245 -13.88 -4.23 9.55
CA LEU A 245 -14.62 -5.16 10.39
C LEU A 245 -15.57 -4.42 11.34
N MET A 246 -15.15 -3.31 11.94
CA MET A 246 -15.99 -2.43 12.73
C MET A 246 -17.21 -1.98 11.92
N THR A 247 -17.00 -1.47 10.71
CA THR A 247 -18.07 -1.04 9.82
C THR A 247 -19.05 -2.17 9.48
N LEU A 248 -18.53 -3.35 9.11
CA LEU A 248 -19.36 -4.51 8.78
C LEU A 248 -20.15 -5.05 9.98
N LEU A 249 -19.60 -4.95 11.19
CA LEU A 249 -20.22 -5.44 12.43
C LEU A 249 -21.18 -4.42 13.06
N THR A 250 -21.20 -3.19 12.59
CA THR A 250 -22.07 -2.11 13.10
C THR A 250 -23.04 -1.59 12.05
N GLU A 251 -22.62 -0.72 11.11
CA GLU A 251 -23.45 -0.28 9.98
C GLU A 251 -23.98 -1.47 9.15
N GLY A 252 -23.10 -2.43 8.86
CA GLY A 252 -23.44 -3.66 8.13
C GLY A 252 -24.49 -4.52 8.83
N ARG A 253 -24.73 -4.28 10.11
CA ARG A 253 -25.81 -4.89 10.91
C ARG A 253 -27.01 -3.97 11.15
N GLY A 254 -27.06 -2.81 10.45
CA GLY A 254 -28.18 -1.89 10.43
C GLY A 254 -28.14 -0.80 11.49
N GLY A 255 -27.04 -0.64 12.22
CA GLY A 255 -26.82 0.54 13.02
C GLY A 255 -26.61 1.78 12.15
N THR A 256 -26.95 2.95 12.66
CA THR A 256 -26.88 4.22 11.92
C THR A 256 -26.20 5.31 12.74
N TYR A 257 -25.81 6.39 12.08
CA TYR A 257 -25.23 7.56 12.73
C TYR A 257 -26.13 8.77 12.53
N ARG A 258 -26.24 9.60 13.57
CA ARG A 258 -26.92 10.89 13.52
C ARG A 258 -25.92 11.97 13.92
N THR A 259 -25.88 13.06 13.16
CA THR A 259 -25.12 14.26 13.54
C THR A 259 -25.93 15.03 14.57
N GLU A 260 -25.35 15.31 15.72
CA GLU A 260 -25.93 16.14 16.77
C GLU A 260 -25.71 17.63 16.46
N PRO A 261 -26.42 18.55 17.14
CA PRO A 261 -26.31 19.99 16.88
C PRO A 261 -24.91 20.59 17.05
N ASP A 262 -24.05 19.97 17.87
CA ASP A 262 -22.67 20.35 18.09
C ASP A 262 -21.68 19.78 17.04
N GLY A 263 -22.22 19.10 16.00
CA GLY A 263 -21.42 18.46 14.94
C GLY A 263 -20.87 17.09 15.31
N THR A 264 -21.05 16.61 16.53
CA THR A 264 -20.59 15.27 16.92
C THR A 264 -21.51 14.18 16.34
N LEU A 265 -20.94 12.98 16.15
CA LEU A 265 -21.73 11.82 15.74
C LEU A 265 -22.23 11.05 16.96
N ARG A 266 -23.51 10.71 16.92
CA ARG A 266 -24.15 9.75 17.83
C ARG A 266 -24.48 8.48 17.07
N TYR A 267 -24.05 7.32 17.60
CA TYR A 267 -24.43 6.02 17.06
C TYR A 267 -25.80 5.57 17.62
N LEU A 268 -26.64 5.06 16.73
CA LEU A 268 -27.95 4.50 17.03
C LEU A 268 -27.90 2.99 16.78
N PRO A 269 -27.78 2.16 17.83
CA PRO A 269 -27.66 0.72 17.68
C PRO A 269 -28.91 0.08 17.08
N SER A 270 -28.72 -0.93 16.23
CA SER A 270 -29.81 -1.77 15.72
C SER A 270 -30.20 -2.90 16.70
N GLY A 271 -29.39 -3.15 17.72
CA GLY A 271 -29.52 -4.29 18.63
C GLY A 271 -28.96 -5.60 18.05
N ARG A 272 -28.36 -5.56 16.84
CA ARG A 272 -27.75 -6.74 16.18
C ARG A 272 -26.23 -6.74 16.24
N GLU A 273 -25.63 -5.71 16.80
CA GLU A 273 -24.19 -5.57 16.96
C GLU A 273 -23.63 -6.51 18.04
N PRO A 274 -22.42 -7.06 17.84
CA PRO A 274 -21.62 -7.58 18.96
C PRO A 274 -20.99 -6.43 19.76
N VAL A 275 -20.49 -6.71 20.95
CA VAL A 275 -19.66 -5.78 21.73
C VAL A 275 -18.18 -6.04 21.39
N LEU A 276 -17.51 -5.04 20.86
CA LEU A 276 -16.16 -5.12 20.32
C LEU A 276 -15.14 -4.64 21.36
N HIS A 277 -14.17 -5.50 21.70
CA HIS A 277 -13.04 -5.17 22.57
C HIS A 277 -11.76 -5.17 21.73
N VAL A 278 -11.20 -3.98 21.45
CA VAL A 278 -10.07 -3.81 20.53
C VAL A 278 -8.79 -3.41 21.24
N GLY A 279 -7.70 -4.03 20.83
CA GLY A 279 -6.35 -3.66 21.26
C GLY A 279 -5.29 -4.07 20.24
N SER A 280 -4.09 -3.55 20.43
CA SER A 280 -2.97 -3.81 19.52
C SER A 280 -1.64 -3.62 20.25
N ARG A 281 -0.51 -3.78 19.52
CA ARG A 281 0.81 -3.45 20.06
C ARG A 281 0.93 -1.99 20.48
N ARG A 282 0.35 -1.04 19.71
CA ARG A 282 0.35 0.39 20.03
C ARG A 282 -0.80 0.83 20.92
N GLY A 283 -1.90 0.10 20.92
CA GLY A 283 -3.10 0.39 21.72
C GLY A 283 -3.97 1.54 21.17
N VAL A 284 -3.57 2.16 20.08
CA VAL A 284 -4.28 3.25 19.40
C VAL A 284 -4.56 2.88 17.94
N PRO A 285 -5.59 3.46 17.28
CA PRO A 285 -5.83 3.28 15.86
C PRO A 285 -4.72 3.91 15.02
N TYR A 286 -4.64 3.55 13.74
CA TYR A 286 -3.83 4.28 12.78
C TYR A 286 -4.29 5.74 12.69
N HIS A 287 -3.34 6.66 12.50
CA HIS A 287 -3.64 8.08 12.30
C HIS A 287 -4.63 8.30 11.17
N ALA A 288 -5.53 9.25 11.32
CA ALA A 288 -6.41 9.66 10.23
C ALA A 288 -5.60 10.11 9.01
N LYS A 289 -6.13 9.91 7.82
CA LYS A 289 -5.58 10.54 6.61
C LYS A 289 -5.73 12.05 6.71
N THR A 290 -4.68 12.76 6.28
CA THR A 290 -4.73 14.20 6.11
C THR A 290 -5.77 14.57 5.05
N HIS A 291 -6.59 15.56 5.32
CA HIS A 291 -7.67 16.03 4.44
C HIS A 291 -7.44 17.49 4.02
N TYR A 292 -6.18 17.83 3.73
CA TYR A 292 -5.75 19.16 3.28
C TYR A 292 -4.61 19.03 2.27
N ARG A 293 -4.29 20.13 1.62
CA ARG A 293 -3.15 20.28 0.70
C ARG A 293 -2.00 20.97 1.40
N LEU A 294 -0.80 20.93 0.79
CA LEU A 294 0.32 21.75 1.23
C LEU A 294 -0.06 23.23 1.11
N GLY A 295 0.30 24.02 2.12
CA GLY A 295 0.17 25.48 2.11
C GLY A 295 1.39 26.16 1.48
N GLY A 296 2.56 25.50 1.56
CA GLY A 296 3.81 25.94 0.95
C GLY A 296 4.16 25.20 -0.35
N PRO A 297 5.34 25.49 -0.92
CA PRO A 297 5.86 24.77 -2.07
C PRO A 297 6.16 23.32 -1.69
N ARG A 298 6.02 22.42 -2.67
CA ARG A 298 6.31 21.00 -2.45
C ARG A 298 7.78 20.81 -2.05
N PRO A 299 8.08 20.04 -0.99
CA PRO A 299 9.46 19.79 -0.57
C PRO A 299 10.25 19.07 -1.66
N PRO A 300 11.49 19.51 -1.97
CA PRO A 300 12.35 18.88 -2.97
C PRO A 300 12.95 17.57 -2.41
N LEU A 301 12.21 16.49 -2.54
CA LEU A 301 12.56 15.14 -2.07
C LEU A 301 13.10 14.26 -3.23
N PRO A 302 14.04 13.34 -2.97
CA PRO A 302 14.75 13.11 -1.72
C PRO A 302 15.92 14.08 -1.51
N ARG A 303 16.21 14.46 -0.25
CA ARG A 303 17.35 15.29 0.13
C ARG A 303 18.43 14.53 0.92
N HIS A 304 18.03 13.89 2.02
CA HIS A 304 18.95 13.18 2.94
C HIS A 304 18.99 11.68 2.70
N PHE A 305 17.92 11.09 2.19
CA PHE A 305 17.82 9.66 1.91
C PHE A 305 17.49 9.40 0.45
N GLY A 306 18.37 9.89 -0.44
CA GLY A 306 18.28 9.69 -1.89
C GLY A 306 19.23 8.61 -2.40
N PRO A 307 19.33 8.47 -3.75
CA PRO A 307 20.21 7.50 -4.40
C PRO A 307 21.66 7.56 -3.93
N ALA A 308 22.24 8.74 -3.81
CA ALA A 308 23.63 8.91 -3.37
C ALA A 308 23.86 8.44 -1.91
N ALA A 309 22.89 8.71 -1.00
CA ALA A 309 22.98 8.22 0.38
C ALA A 309 22.86 6.69 0.45
N VAL A 310 21.99 6.09 -0.36
CA VAL A 310 21.87 4.63 -0.49
C VAL A 310 23.17 4.04 -1.03
N ASP A 311 23.78 4.62 -2.08
CA ASP A 311 25.03 4.15 -2.64
C ASP A 311 26.18 4.24 -1.63
N ALA A 312 26.24 5.33 -0.84
CA ALA A 312 27.22 5.49 0.24
C ALA A 312 27.03 4.44 1.36
N LEU A 313 25.79 4.10 1.73
CA LEU A 313 25.52 3.02 2.68
C LEU A 313 25.98 1.66 2.13
N LEU A 314 25.73 1.41 0.84
CA LEU A 314 26.09 0.16 0.17
C LEU A 314 27.60 0.04 -0.09
N ALA A 315 28.34 1.14 -0.18
CA ALA A 315 29.78 1.16 -0.36
C ALA A 315 30.59 0.88 0.92
N ARG A 316 29.94 0.78 2.08
CA ARG A 316 30.62 0.50 3.35
C ARG A 316 31.17 -0.93 3.38
N ASP A 317 32.28 -1.13 4.09
CA ASP A 317 32.91 -2.46 4.29
C ASP A 317 32.01 -3.41 5.11
N ARG A 318 31.05 -2.90 5.83
CA ARG A 318 30.07 -3.66 6.61
C ARG A 318 28.64 -3.42 6.15
N PRO A 319 27.75 -4.41 6.29
CA PRO A 319 26.33 -4.22 6.02
C PRO A 319 25.72 -3.10 6.88
N PRO A 320 24.84 -2.28 6.30
CA PRO A 320 24.16 -1.24 7.06
C PRO A 320 23.14 -1.86 8.04
N GLU A 321 23.07 -1.32 9.26
CA GLU A 321 22.07 -1.67 10.25
C GLU A 321 20.94 -0.64 10.24
N LEU A 322 19.69 -1.12 10.34
CA LEU A 322 18.51 -0.24 10.24
C LEU A 322 18.55 0.93 11.24
N ARG A 323 18.73 0.65 12.53
CA ARG A 323 18.63 1.68 13.59
C ARG A 323 19.82 2.60 13.63
N ARG A 324 21.02 2.08 13.35
CA ARG A 324 22.27 2.83 13.46
C ARG A 324 22.62 3.62 12.20
N ASP A 325 22.37 3.04 11.02
CA ASP A 325 22.92 3.58 9.78
C ASP A 325 21.85 4.11 8.82
N VAL A 326 20.70 3.46 8.76
CA VAL A 326 19.65 3.75 7.78
C VAL A 326 18.60 4.70 8.36
N TRP A 327 18.10 4.40 9.56
CA TRP A 327 17.06 5.18 10.21
C TRP A 327 17.44 6.66 10.44
N PRO A 328 18.66 7.02 10.86
CA PRO A 328 19.03 8.43 11.01
C PRO A 328 18.82 9.25 9.73
N LEU A 329 19.18 8.69 8.58
CA LEU A 329 18.99 9.34 7.28
C LEU A 329 17.51 9.41 6.88
N MET A 330 16.75 8.33 7.14
CA MET A 330 15.31 8.31 6.92
C MET A 330 14.58 9.33 7.80
N ALA A 331 14.94 9.41 9.07
CA ALA A 331 14.36 10.35 10.02
C ALA A 331 14.65 11.81 9.61
N LYS A 332 15.89 12.09 9.17
CA LYS A 332 16.25 13.42 8.61
C LYS A 332 15.44 13.74 7.36
N GLU A 333 15.22 12.78 6.47
CA GLU A 333 14.39 12.99 5.29
C GLU A 333 12.95 13.34 5.66
N ILE A 334 12.36 12.59 6.60
CA ILE A 334 10.99 12.82 7.05
C ILE A 334 10.89 14.17 7.78
N GLY A 335 11.87 14.48 8.65
CA GLY A 335 11.97 15.76 9.32
C GLY A 335 12.13 16.93 8.34
N PHE A 336 12.96 16.75 7.30
CA PHE A 336 13.10 17.76 6.24
C PHE A 336 11.76 18.08 5.58
N GLY A 337 10.97 17.06 5.19
CA GLY A 337 9.67 17.30 4.60
C GLY A 337 8.68 18.03 5.51
N HIS A 338 8.69 17.68 6.82
CA HIS A 338 7.88 18.34 7.84
C HIS A 338 8.28 19.80 8.03
N TYR A 339 9.56 20.07 8.32
CA TYR A 339 10.03 21.44 8.58
C TYR A 339 10.00 22.31 7.34
N HIS A 340 10.24 21.74 6.15
CA HIS A 340 10.08 22.49 4.91
C HIS A 340 8.68 23.08 4.80
N GLU A 341 7.65 22.27 4.99
CA GLU A 341 6.27 22.74 4.94
C GLU A 341 5.97 23.73 6.08
N LEU A 342 6.41 23.43 7.33
CA LEU A 342 6.18 24.30 8.47
C LEU A 342 6.73 25.72 8.24
N PHE A 343 7.97 25.82 7.77
CA PHE A 343 8.63 27.11 7.57
C PHE A 343 8.07 27.91 6.38
N HIS A 344 7.54 27.25 5.35
CA HIS A 344 7.01 27.94 4.18
C HIS A 344 5.50 28.24 4.29
N ALA A 345 4.74 27.37 4.91
CA ALA A 345 3.30 27.53 5.06
C ALA A 345 2.91 28.29 6.34
N HIS A 346 3.71 28.16 7.41
CA HIS A 346 3.39 28.67 8.75
C HIS A 346 4.61 29.39 9.37
N PRO A 347 5.20 30.40 8.70
CA PRO A 347 6.41 31.08 9.17
C PRO A 347 6.24 31.76 10.55
N GLU A 348 5.01 32.12 10.94
CA GLU A 348 4.67 32.67 12.25
C GLU A 348 4.88 31.68 13.41
N ARG A 349 5.03 30.41 13.12
CA ARG A 349 5.28 29.33 14.11
C ARG A 349 6.76 28.99 14.22
N THR A 350 7.64 29.71 13.52
CA THR A 350 9.08 29.49 13.48
C THR A 350 9.85 30.73 13.98
N ALA A 351 10.94 30.49 14.68
CA ALA A 351 11.76 31.57 15.27
C ALA A 351 13.03 31.87 14.47
N LEU A 352 13.39 31.05 13.49
CA LEU A 352 14.56 31.24 12.63
C LEU A 352 14.14 31.33 11.16
N PRO A 353 14.92 32.03 10.30
CA PRO A 353 14.72 31.96 8.85
C PRO A 353 15.02 30.57 8.30
N TRP A 354 14.23 30.11 7.30
CA TRP A 354 14.43 28.81 6.67
C TRP A 354 15.87 28.54 6.19
N PRO A 355 16.56 29.46 5.48
CA PRO A 355 17.92 29.19 5.01
C PRO A 355 18.92 28.95 6.14
N GLU A 356 18.76 29.63 7.27
CA GLU A 356 19.62 29.49 8.46
C GLU A 356 19.37 28.14 9.15
N PHE A 357 18.08 27.81 9.37
CA PHE A 357 17.69 26.51 9.91
C PHE A 357 18.20 25.37 9.02
N LEU A 358 17.95 25.43 7.71
CA LEU A 358 18.32 24.39 6.76
C LEU A 358 19.85 24.18 6.72
N ALA A 359 20.64 25.26 6.69
CA ALA A 359 22.09 25.16 6.67
C ALA A 359 22.67 24.49 7.92
N ALA A 360 22.05 24.69 9.09
CA ALA A 360 22.41 24.00 10.32
C ALA A 360 21.89 22.55 10.33
N TYR A 361 20.64 22.35 9.94
CA TYR A 361 19.98 21.03 9.86
C TYR A 361 20.76 20.07 8.95
N ASP A 362 21.25 20.52 7.81
CA ASP A 362 22.01 19.68 6.86
C ASP A 362 23.32 19.14 7.46
N ARG A 363 24.00 19.93 8.33
CA ARG A 363 25.29 19.56 8.91
C ARG A 363 25.22 18.58 10.08
N LEU A 364 24.11 18.59 10.84
CA LEU A 364 23.96 17.82 12.06
C LEU A 364 23.42 16.41 11.75
N ASP A 365 23.90 15.40 12.46
CA ASP A 365 23.35 14.05 12.38
C ASP A 365 22.04 13.94 13.17
N TRP A 366 21.19 12.94 12.84
CA TRP A 366 19.90 12.78 13.48
C TRP A 366 19.96 12.62 15.01
N TYR A 367 20.97 11.91 15.50
CA TYR A 367 21.15 11.70 16.95
C TYR A 367 22.06 12.73 17.61
N ASP A 368 22.47 13.77 16.89
CA ASP A 368 23.26 14.86 17.46
C ASP A 368 22.39 15.67 18.44
N PRO A 369 22.80 15.86 19.69
CA PRO A 369 22.09 16.70 20.65
C PRO A 369 21.87 18.13 20.15
N ASP A 370 22.79 18.67 19.34
CA ASP A 370 22.69 20.00 18.76
C ASP A 370 21.55 20.09 17.74
N LEU A 371 21.14 18.97 17.10
CA LEU A 371 19.95 18.95 16.22
C LEU A 371 18.68 19.17 17.03
N ALA A 372 18.54 18.51 18.17
CA ALA A 372 17.39 18.71 19.05
C ALA A 372 17.33 20.15 19.59
N ALA A 373 18.50 20.73 19.95
CA ALA A 373 18.61 22.12 20.38
C ALA A 373 18.24 23.09 19.24
N LEU A 374 18.73 22.86 18.03
CA LEU A 374 18.37 23.63 16.82
C LEU A 374 16.85 23.62 16.58
N VAL A 375 16.24 22.43 16.59
CA VAL A 375 14.79 22.28 16.39
C VAL A 375 14.03 23.01 17.51
N ALA A 376 14.47 22.89 18.77
CA ALA A 376 13.80 23.55 19.88
C ALA A 376 13.89 25.08 19.79
N ALA A 377 15.01 25.64 19.32
CA ALA A 377 15.19 27.06 19.11
C ALA A 377 14.40 27.59 17.91
N ALA A 378 14.34 26.81 16.83
CA ALA A 378 13.70 27.20 15.57
C ALA A 378 12.18 27.03 15.58
N VAL A 379 11.66 26.04 16.32
CA VAL A 379 10.23 25.68 16.43
C VAL A 379 9.84 25.75 17.91
N PRO A 380 9.35 26.92 18.40
CA PRO A 380 9.07 27.15 19.81
C PRO A 380 8.02 26.19 20.40
N ASP A 381 6.93 25.93 19.65
CA ASP A 381 5.88 25.04 20.11
C ASP A 381 6.30 23.57 20.01
N PRO A 382 6.36 22.82 21.14
CA PRO A 382 6.65 21.39 21.10
C PRO A 382 5.69 20.55 20.24
N ALA A 383 4.43 21.00 20.08
CA ALA A 383 3.43 20.31 19.27
C ALA A 383 3.75 20.30 17.77
N ASP A 384 4.65 21.18 17.32
CA ASP A 384 5.11 21.28 15.94
C ASP A 384 6.45 20.57 15.68
N ARG A 385 7.03 19.97 16.71
CA ARG A 385 8.27 19.20 16.61
C ARG A 385 7.96 17.73 16.36
N LEU A 386 8.76 17.08 15.50
CA LEU A 386 8.64 15.65 15.27
C LEU A 386 9.33 14.87 16.40
N ASP A 387 8.55 14.06 17.10
CA ASP A 387 9.02 13.05 18.03
C ASP A 387 8.57 11.66 17.53
N PHE A 388 9.49 10.94 16.90
CA PHE A 388 9.20 9.63 16.32
C PHE A 388 8.98 8.54 17.38
N GLU A 389 9.53 8.68 18.58
CA GLU A 389 9.32 7.72 19.67
C GLU A 389 7.91 7.86 20.23
N ALA A 390 7.50 9.10 20.53
CA ALA A 390 6.13 9.39 20.95
C ALA A 390 5.10 9.00 19.87
N LEU A 391 5.43 9.25 18.58
CA LEU A 391 4.56 8.83 17.45
C LEU A 391 4.47 7.29 17.35
N ASP A 392 5.57 6.53 17.52
CA ASP A 392 5.53 5.06 17.41
C ASP A 392 4.87 4.40 18.62
N ARG A 393 4.98 5.01 19.81
CA ARG A 393 4.52 4.44 21.08
C ARG A 393 3.74 5.44 21.94
N PRO A 394 2.57 5.93 21.46
CA PRO A 394 1.85 7.03 22.14
C PRO A 394 1.34 6.68 23.55
N LEU A 395 1.27 5.40 23.90
CA LEU A 395 0.89 4.94 25.24
C LEU A 395 2.10 4.42 26.07
N ALA A 396 3.34 4.70 25.63
CA ALA A 396 4.53 4.24 26.37
C ALA A 396 4.57 4.84 27.77
N GLY A 397 4.79 4.00 28.78
CA GLY A 397 4.86 4.41 30.18
C GLY A 397 3.52 4.84 30.81
N LEU A 398 2.42 4.82 30.08
CA LEU A 398 1.10 5.13 30.62
C LEU A 398 0.43 3.88 31.19
N ALA A 399 -0.13 4.03 32.41
CA ALA A 399 -0.98 3.03 33.04
C ALA A 399 -2.20 3.72 33.67
N PHE A 400 -3.37 3.14 33.50
CA PHE A 400 -4.63 3.68 33.99
C PHE A 400 -5.21 2.79 35.09
N ALA A 401 -5.67 3.40 36.17
CA ALA A 401 -6.21 2.69 37.32
C ALA A 401 -7.55 1.98 37.01
N THR A 402 -8.32 2.52 36.06
CA THR A 402 -9.60 1.95 35.66
C THR A 402 -9.74 1.90 34.14
N PRO A 403 -10.55 0.92 33.63
CA PRO A 403 -10.89 0.90 32.22
C PRO A 403 -11.52 2.21 31.71
N ASP A 404 -12.41 2.84 32.49
CA ASP A 404 -13.11 4.06 32.07
C ASP A 404 -12.16 5.23 31.88
N ALA A 405 -11.19 5.42 32.78
CA ALA A 405 -10.15 6.45 32.64
C ALA A 405 -9.34 6.25 31.33
N PHE A 406 -9.08 5.00 30.97
CA PHE A 406 -8.43 4.69 29.70
C PHE A 406 -9.33 4.96 28.50
N GLN A 407 -10.64 4.62 28.58
CA GLN A 407 -11.59 4.95 27.49
C GLN A 407 -11.60 6.45 27.21
N ASP A 408 -11.67 7.29 28.26
CA ASP A 408 -11.72 8.76 28.12
C ASP A 408 -10.41 9.31 27.54
N HIS A 409 -9.25 8.83 28.02
CA HIS A 409 -7.95 9.19 27.47
C HIS A 409 -7.88 8.86 25.97
N LEU A 410 -8.24 7.64 25.57
CA LEU A 410 -8.13 7.23 24.18
C LEU A 410 -9.13 7.94 23.27
N ARG A 411 -10.36 8.23 23.75
CA ARG A 411 -11.30 9.08 23.01
C ARG A 411 -10.72 10.47 22.76
N ALA A 412 -10.08 11.09 23.76
CA ALA A 412 -9.41 12.39 23.60
C ALA A 412 -8.25 12.32 22.61
N HIS A 413 -7.41 11.29 22.68
CA HIS A 413 -6.32 11.04 21.73
C HIS A 413 -6.83 10.95 20.29
N ILE A 414 -7.86 10.11 20.05
CA ILE A 414 -8.46 9.95 18.71
C ILE A 414 -9.08 11.25 18.21
N ALA A 415 -9.79 11.99 19.08
CA ALA A 415 -10.39 13.27 18.69
C ALA A 415 -9.32 14.31 18.31
N GLY A 416 -8.23 14.37 19.07
CA GLY A 416 -7.09 15.25 18.77
C GLY A 416 -6.41 14.90 17.44
N ASP A 417 -6.23 13.60 17.15
CA ASP A 417 -5.67 13.15 15.87
C ASP A 417 -6.56 13.57 14.68
N VAL A 418 -7.88 13.34 14.78
CA VAL A 418 -8.83 13.75 13.73
C VAL A 418 -8.79 15.25 13.50
N ALA A 419 -8.85 16.05 14.59
CA ALA A 419 -8.80 17.51 14.49
C ALA A 419 -7.51 17.98 13.80
N ARG A 420 -6.36 17.45 14.21
CA ARG A 420 -5.04 17.78 13.61
C ARG A 420 -4.98 17.42 12.13
N ARG A 421 -5.55 16.28 11.72
CA ARG A 421 -5.50 15.79 10.33
C ARG A 421 -6.51 16.46 9.40
N GLU A 422 -7.45 17.22 9.92
CA GLU A 422 -8.46 17.98 9.17
C GLU A 422 -8.17 19.49 9.14
N ASP A 423 -7.31 19.99 10.03
CA ASP A 423 -6.94 21.40 10.11
C ASP A 423 -5.69 21.70 9.25
N PRO A 424 -5.81 22.55 8.19
CA PRO A 424 -4.68 22.96 7.36
C PRO A 424 -3.54 23.63 8.12
N ALA A 425 -3.78 24.17 9.32
CA ALA A 425 -2.73 24.71 10.20
C ALA A 425 -1.67 23.66 10.58
N HIS A 426 -1.95 22.38 10.36
CA HIS A 426 -1.03 21.27 10.57
C HIS A 426 -0.55 20.62 9.25
N SER A 427 -0.47 21.40 8.16
CA SER A 427 -0.03 20.90 6.85
C SER A 427 1.41 20.34 6.84
N ALA A 428 2.23 20.67 7.82
CA ALA A 428 3.56 20.09 8.05
C ALA A 428 3.52 18.54 8.15
N ASP A 429 2.42 17.97 8.65
CA ASP A 429 2.23 16.52 8.69
C ASP A 429 2.09 15.90 7.28
N LEU A 430 1.55 16.65 6.31
CA LEU A 430 1.53 16.23 4.91
C LEU A 430 2.92 16.31 4.29
N GLY A 431 3.72 17.30 4.66
CA GLY A 431 5.14 17.39 4.28
C GLY A 431 5.93 16.15 4.76
N ALA A 432 5.75 15.76 6.03
CA ALA A 432 6.32 14.54 6.59
C ALA A 432 5.82 13.27 5.86
N PHE A 433 4.53 13.19 5.53
CA PHE A 433 3.96 12.07 4.79
C PHE A 433 4.57 11.91 3.38
N LEU A 434 4.76 13.00 2.65
CA LEU A 434 5.41 12.96 1.33
C LEU A 434 6.85 12.49 1.42
N ALA A 435 7.60 12.95 2.43
CA ALA A 435 8.96 12.47 2.70
C ALA A 435 8.99 10.99 3.11
N LEU A 436 7.99 10.52 3.85
CA LEU A 436 7.83 9.10 4.19
C LEU A 436 7.65 8.23 2.94
N LEU A 437 6.90 8.70 1.93
CA LEU A 437 6.76 8.03 0.64
C LEU A 437 8.07 8.04 -0.15
N SER A 438 8.82 9.16 -0.13
CA SER A 438 10.15 9.26 -0.74
C SER A 438 11.11 8.23 -0.15
N VAL A 439 11.19 8.15 1.17
CA VAL A 439 11.96 7.14 1.91
C VAL A 439 11.58 5.73 1.48
N TYR A 440 10.29 5.42 1.46
CA TYR A 440 9.81 4.09 1.06
C TYR A 440 10.26 3.70 -0.36
N GLY A 441 10.29 4.67 -1.27
CA GLY A 441 10.73 4.48 -2.66
C GLY A 441 12.22 4.08 -2.81
N GLN A 442 13.08 4.41 -1.83
CA GLN A 442 14.52 4.10 -1.86
C GLN A 442 14.86 2.73 -1.26
N LEU A 443 14.05 2.21 -0.34
CA LEU A 443 14.36 1.00 0.44
C LEU A 443 14.64 -0.27 -0.40
N PRO A 444 13.96 -0.54 -1.54
CA PRO A 444 14.26 -1.72 -2.34
C PRO A 444 15.71 -1.82 -2.79
N ARG A 445 16.41 -0.69 -2.98
CA ARG A 445 17.83 -0.65 -3.39
C ARG A 445 18.78 -1.15 -2.29
N LEU A 446 18.40 -1.06 -1.02
CA LEU A 446 19.19 -1.53 0.12
C LEU A 446 19.10 -3.06 0.31
N LEU A 447 18.12 -3.71 -0.30
CA LEU A 447 17.80 -5.12 -0.09
C LEU A 447 18.26 -6.00 -1.29
N ASP A 448 19.41 -5.66 -1.88
CA ASP A 448 20.01 -6.47 -2.96
C ASP A 448 20.37 -7.88 -2.43
N PRO A 449 19.75 -8.96 -2.97
CA PRO A 449 20.00 -10.32 -2.53
C PRO A 449 21.45 -10.80 -2.75
N GLY A 450 22.20 -10.14 -3.64
CA GLY A 450 23.60 -10.46 -3.93
C GLY A 450 24.59 -9.97 -2.87
N ARG A 451 24.14 -9.27 -1.82
CA ARG A 451 25.03 -8.71 -0.79
C ARG A 451 24.96 -9.51 0.51
N PRO A 452 26.14 -9.93 1.06
CA PRO A 452 26.18 -10.62 2.36
C PRO A 452 25.58 -9.76 3.49
N ALA A 453 24.89 -10.41 4.43
CA ALA A 453 24.39 -9.85 5.69
C ALA A 453 23.29 -8.74 5.58
N ALA A 454 22.57 -8.64 4.46
CA ALA A 454 21.37 -7.79 4.37
C ALA A 454 20.19 -8.30 5.23
N GLY A 455 20.31 -9.50 5.84
CA GLY A 455 19.22 -10.15 6.58
C GLY A 455 18.74 -9.39 7.81
N ALA A 456 19.66 -8.82 8.62
CA ALA A 456 19.28 -8.01 9.78
C ALA A 456 18.55 -6.72 9.38
N LEU A 457 18.96 -6.11 8.26
CA LEU A 457 18.28 -4.97 7.67
C LEU A 457 16.89 -5.36 7.18
N ALA A 458 16.76 -6.47 6.44
CA ALA A 458 15.50 -6.99 5.95
C ALA A 458 14.54 -7.33 7.10
N GLU A 459 15.02 -7.98 8.17
CA GLU A 459 14.24 -8.27 9.37
C GLU A 459 13.74 -6.99 10.05
N GLY A 460 14.58 -5.98 10.17
CA GLY A 460 14.20 -4.69 10.74
C GLY A 460 13.17 -3.93 9.89
N LEU A 461 13.33 -3.96 8.56
CA LEU A 461 12.40 -3.33 7.63
C LEU A 461 11.04 -4.06 7.60
N ASP A 462 11.03 -5.38 7.51
CA ASP A 462 9.80 -6.18 7.50
C ASP A 462 9.11 -6.18 8.89
N GLY A 463 9.87 -6.10 9.96
CA GLY A 463 9.37 -6.06 11.35
C GLY A 463 8.89 -4.68 11.78
N TRP A 464 9.83 -3.79 12.16
CA TRP A 464 9.48 -2.50 12.75
C TRP A 464 9.04 -1.46 11.71
N TRP A 465 9.87 -1.25 10.67
CA TRP A 465 9.66 -0.14 9.74
C TRP A 465 8.31 -0.25 9.00
N HIS A 466 7.98 -1.42 8.47
CA HIS A 466 6.72 -1.60 7.75
C HIS A 466 5.50 -1.31 8.64
N GLY A 467 5.57 -1.72 9.91
CA GLY A 467 4.53 -1.41 10.89
C GLY A 467 4.46 0.06 11.26
N PHE A 468 5.60 0.76 11.35
CA PHE A 468 5.68 2.19 11.61
C PHE A 468 5.16 3.01 10.42
N PHE A 469 5.64 2.69 9.22
CA PHE A 469 5.16 3.28 7.97
C PHE A 469 3.64 3.16 7.82
N SER A 470 3.11 1.94 8.01
CA SER A 470 1.67 1.71 7.88
C SER A 470 0.86 2.48 8.91
N PHE A 471 1.35 2.61 10.13
CA PHE A 471 0.70 3.36 11.20
C PHE A 471 0.56 4.85 10.87
N LEU A 472 1.60 5.47 10.31
CA LEU A 472 1.60 6.89 9.95
C LEU A 472 0.93 7.17 8.59
N ALA A 473 1.17 6.28 7.60
CA ALA A 473 0.83 6.55 6.20
C ALA A 473 -0.45 5.87 5.71
N SER A 474 -0.90 4.79 6.37
CA SER A 474 -1.98 3.94 5.84
C SER A 474 -3.25 3.98 6.69
N GLY A 475 -3.53 5.11 7.35
CA GLY A 475 -4.71 5.25 8.18
C GLY A 475 -6.03 5.41 7.42
N PRO A 476 -7.15 5.39 8.14
CA PRO A 476 -8.48 5.55 7.56
C PRO A 476 -8.80 7.03 7.29
N PRO A 477 -9.86 7.32 6.53
CA PRO A 477 -10.47 8.65 6.49
C PRO A 477 -10.91 9.12 7.88
N GLY A 478 -10.79 10.42 8.18
CA GLY A 478 -11.12 10.98 9.49
C GLY A 478 -12.55 10.68 9.96
N PHE A 479 -13.53 10.65 9.03
CA PHE A 479 -14.92 10.31 9.38
C PHE A 479 -15.05 8.89 9.99
N ARG A 480 -14.19 7.92 9.64
CA ARG A 480 -14.20 6.58 10.24
C ARG A 480 -13.75 6.60 11.71
N LEU A 481 -12.81 7.48 12.06
CA LEU A 481 -12.42 7.67 13.46
C LEU A 481 -13.49 8.43 14.25
N ARG A 482 -14.22 9.36 13.64
CA ARG A 482 -15.42 9.97 14.27
C ARG A 482 -16.51 8.92 14.52
N GLN A 483 -16.72 7.98 13.60
CA GLN A 483 -17.63 6.84 13.81
C GLN A 483 -17.15 5.94 14.96
N LEU A 484 -15.84 5.66 15.05
CA LEU A 484 -15.24 4.90 16.15
C LEU A 484 -15.50 5.58 17.51
N LEU A 485 -15.35 6.91 17.59
CA LEU A 485 -15.67 7.68 18.79
C LEU A 485 -17.14 7.54 19.19
N ALA A 486 -18.07 7.63 18.23
CA ALA A 486 -19.50 7.46 18.46
C ALA A 486 -19.84 6.05 18.95
N LEU A 487 -19.23 5.02 18.37
CA LEU A 487 -19.37 3.62 18.80
C LEU A 487 -18.83 3.37 20.21
N SER A 488 -17.69 3.99 20.55
CA SER A 488 -17.14 3.90 21.90
C SER A 488 -18.04 4.58 22.94
N ARG A 489 -18.59 5.75 22.62
CA ARG A 489 -19.56 6.43 23.51
C ARG A 489 -20.86 5.64 23.67
N ALA A 490 -21.28 4.91 22.65
CA ALA A 490 -22.45 4.04 22.68
C ALA A 490 -22.21 2.68 23.38
N GLY A 491 -21.00 2.40 23.86
CA GLY A 491 -20.66 1.13 24.51
C GLY A 491 -20.56 -0.07 23.58
N ILE A 492 -20.52 0.15 22.26
CA ILE A 492 -20.33 -0.91 21.25
C ILE A 492 -18.86 -1.26 21.09
N VAL A 493 -17.95 -0.28 21.20
CA VAL A 493 -16.50 -0.49 21.13
C VAL A 493 -15.84 -0.09 22.43
N HIS A 494 -15.02 -0.99 22.97
CA HIS A 494 -14.19 -0.80 24.17
C HIS A 494 -12.71 -0.98 23.79
N PHE A 495 -11.86 -0.10 24.28
CA PHE A 495 -10.43 -0.13 24.05
C PHE A 495 -9.71 -0.94 25.13
N LEU A 496 -8.76 -1.78 24.75
CA LEU A 496 -8.02 -2.66 25.67
C LEU A 496 -6.61 -2.14 26.00
N GLY A 497 -6.02 -1.32 25.12
CA GLY A 497 -4.69 -0.73 25.34
C GLY A 497 -3.59 -1.32 24.49
N ALA A 498 -2.35 -0.93 24.85
CA ALA A 498 -1.12 -1.32 24.17
C ALA A 498 -0.63 -2.70 24.64
N ASP A 499 0.30 -3.29 23.86
CA ASP A 499 0.93 -4.57 24.12
C ASP A 499 -0.07 -5.67 24.51
N LEU A 500 -1.16 -5.73 23.73
CA LEU A 500 -2.29 -6.64 23.93
C LEU A 500 -1.81 -8.10 24.01
N ARG A 501 -2.21 -8.79 25.07
CA ARG A 501 -1.94 -10.21 25.30
C ARG A 501 -3.24 -10.98 25.15
N ILE A 502 -3.21 -11.97 24.25
CA ILE A 502 -4.33 -12.91 24.04
C ILE A 502 -4.02 -14.22 24.72
N GLY A 503 -5.01 -14.79 25.37
CA GLY A 503 -4.96 -16.11 25.98
C GLY A 503 -6.25 -16.89 25.81
N THR A 504 -6.28 -18.08 26.37
CA THR A 504 -7.45 -18.96 26.41
C THR A 504 -7.67 -19.42 27.85
N ASP A 505 -8.93 -19.45 28.27
CA ASP A 505 -9.37 -19.95 29.55
C ASP A 505 -10.15 -21.26 29.33
N GLU A 506 -9.50 -22.40 29.53
CA GLU A 506 -10.10 -23.73 29.32
C GLU A 506 -11.31 -24.00 30.21
N PRO A 507 -11.32 -23.64 31.52
CA PRO A 507 -12.48 -23.86 32.39
C PRO A 507 -13.75 -23.16 31.91
N THR A 508 -13.66 -21.91 31.43
CA THR A 508 -14.81 -21.15 30.94
C THR A 508 -15.03 -21.29 29.43
N GLY A 509 -14.06 -21.88 28.73
CA GLY A 509 -14.05 -22.00 27.29
C GLY A 509 -14.09 -20.62 26.60
N THR A 510 -13.42 -19.61 27.15
CA THR A 510 -13.41 -18.23 26.58
C THR A 510 -12.00 -17.83 26.16
N PHE A 511 -11.92 -16.95 25.15
CA PHE A 511 -10.71 -16.19 24.89
C PHE A 511 -10.54 -15.11 25.94
N THR A 512 -9.30 -14.79 26.29
CA THR A 512 -8.97 -13.72 27.23
C THR A 512 -8.09 -12.67 26.57
N ALA A 513 -8.25 -11.42 27.00
CA ALA A 513 -7.41 -10.32 26.56
C ALA A 513 -7.07 -9.39 27.71
N SER A 514 -5.78 -9.05 27.84
CA SER A 514 -5.28 -8.11 28.85
C SER A 514 -4.20 -7.20 28.26
N SER A 515 -3.97 -6.05 28.89
CA SER A 515 -2.95 -5.09 28.49
C SER A 515 -2.30 -4.47 29.73
N PRO A 516 -0.99 -4.19 29.72
CA PRO A 516 -0.33 -3.45 30.79
C PRO A 516 -0.81 -1.99 30.90
N THR A 517 -1.49 -1.46 29.88
CA THR A 517 -2.09 -0.11 29.92
C THR A 517 -3.20 0.00 30.98
N VAL A 518 -3.92 -1.09 31.26
CA VAL A 518 -4.91 -1.16 32.36
C VAL A 518 -4.60 -2.40 33.20
N PRO A 519 -3.69 -2.29 34.16
CA PRO A 519 -3.24 -3.43 34.97
C PRO A 519 -4.39 -4.09 35.72
N GLY A 520 -4.39 -5.43 35.78
CA GLY A 520 -5.42 -6.21 36.47
C GLY A 520 -6.75 -6.34 35.72
N HIS A 521 -6.94 -5.65 34.60
CA HIS A 521 -8.16 -5.80 33.79
C HIS A 521 -7.99 -6.89 32.74
N THR A 522 -8.87 -7.89 32.77
CA THR A 522 -8.93 -8.98 31.79
C THR A 522 -10.34 -9.10 31.22
N VAL A 523 -10.44 -9.11 29.91
CA VAL A 523 -11.72 -9.32 29.20
C VAL A 523 -11.84 -10.77 28.79
N HIS A 524 -12.99 -11.39 29.06
CA HIS A 524 -13.39 -12.71 28.58
C HIS A 524 -14.39 -12.58 27.44
N ALA A 525 -14.14 -13.29 26.33
CA ALA A 525 -14.98 -13.22 25.11
C ALA A 525 -15.22 -14.60 24.49
N THR A 526 -16.34 -14.72 23.80
CA THR A 526 -16.70 -15.95 23.06
C THR A 526 -16.17 -15.95 21.63
N ALA A 527 -15.54 -14.85 21.20
CA ALA A 527 -15.01 -14.69 19.86
C ALA A 527 -13.67 -13.96 19.87
N LEU A 528 -12.78 -14.38 18.97
CA LEU A 528 -11.49 -13.73 18.70
C LEU A 528 -11.37 -13.47 17.19
N ILE A 529 -11.04 -12.24 16.82
CA ILE A 529 -10.78 -11.82 15.45
C ILE A 529 -9.38 -11.24 15.35
N GLU A 530 -8.58 -11.78 14.43
CA GLU A 530 -7.29 -11.22 14.05
C GLU A 530 -7.50 -10.13 13.00
N ALA A 531 -7.64 -8.88 13.42
CA ALA A 531 -8.03 -7.75 12.60
C ALA A 531 -6.85 -7.17 11.80
N TYR A 532 -6.14 -8.03 11.06
CA TYR A 532 -5.04 -7.66 10.16
C TYR A 532 -4.90 -8.67 9.02
N LEU A 533 -4.21 -8.24 7.95
CA LEU A 533 -4.02 -9.08 6.77
C LEU A 533 -2.99 -10.21 7.04
N PRO A 534 -3.14 -11.36 6.40
CA PRO A 534 -2.10 -12.39 6.45
C PRO A 534 -0.81 -11.85 5.83
N GLY A 535 0.31 -12.05 6.51
CA GLY A 535 1.63 -11.80 5.94
C GLY A 535 1.92 -12.73 4.75
N PRO A 536 2.84 -12.36 3.86
CA PRO A 536 3.31 -13.26 2.82
C PRO A 536 3.94 -14.49 3.46
N ASP A 537 3.54 -15.68 2.99
CA ASP A 537 4.09 -16.95 3.46
C ASP A 537 3.93 -18.00 2.36
N LEU A 538 5.02 -18.25 1.66
CA LEU A 538 5.02 -19.16 0.54
C LEU A 538 4.79 -20.62 0.95
N ASP A 539 5.29 -21.02 2.12
CA ASP A 539 5.16 -22.39 2.60
C ASP A 539 3.73 -22.72 3.06
N ARG A 540 2.97 -21.69 3.48
CA ARG A 540 1.58 -21.81 3.93
C ARG A 540 0.57 -21.25 2.95
N THR A 541 0.98 -20.84 1.74
CA THR A 541 0.05 -20.30 0.74
C THR A 541 -1.11 -21.25 0.47
N ARG A 542 -2.33 -20.71 0.32
CA ARG A 542 -3.51 -21.47 -0.11
C ARG A 542 -3.61 -21.59 -1.63
N ASP A 543 -2.79 -20.85 -2.36
CA ASP A 543 -2.81 -20.89 -3.84
C ASP A 543 -2.35 -22.24 -4.40
N PRO A 544 -3.16 -22.93 -5.20
CA PRO A 544 -2.84 -24.27 -5.67
C PRO A 544 -1.66 -24.31 -6.64
N LEU A 545 -1.46 -23.26 -7.47
CA LEU A 545 -0.36 -23.19 -8.41
C LEU A 545 0.97 -23.02 -7.67
N LEU A 546 1.05 -22.06 -6.76
CA LEU A 546 2.28 -21.80 -6.00
C LEU A 546 2.66 -22.99 -5.12
N ARG A 547 1.70 -23.63 -4.48
CA ARG A 547 1.94 -24.87 -3.70
C ARG A 547 2.57 -25.97 -4.56
N ARG A 548 2.09 -26.15 -5.79
CA ARG A 548 2.65 -27.15 -6.71
C ARG A 548 4.03 -26.77 -7.20
N LEU A 549 4.22 -25.51 -7.61
CA LEU A 549 5.53 -25.01 -8.02
C LEU A 549 6.56 -25.14 -6.90
N ARG A 550 6.19 -24.77 -5.67
CA ARG A 550 7.06 -24.90 -4.48
C ARG A 550 7.48 -26.34 -4.24
N ARG A 551 6.51 -27.27 -4.26
CA ARG A 551 6.78 -28.71 -4.08
C ARG A 551 7.64 -29.32 -5.19
N ALA A 552 7.50 -28.81 -6.40
CA ALA A 552 8.30 -29.25 -7.56
C ALA A 552 9.69 -28.59 -7.62
N GLY A 553 10.03 -27.70 -6.68
CA GLY A 553 11.29 -26.96 -6.68
C GLY A 553 11.40 -25.88 -7.76
N GLY A 554 10.31 -25.52 -8.44
CA GLY A 554 10.28 -24.54 -9.52
C GLY A 554 10.19 -23.07 -9.08
N LEU A 555 10.22 -22.80 -7.77
CA LEU A 555 10.36 -21.48 -7.17
C LEU A 555 10.85 -21.60 -5.73
N THR A 556 11.42 -20.54 -5.20
CA THR A 556 11.90 -20.45 -3.83
C THR A 556 11.39 -19.18 -3.14
N GLU A 557 11.49 -19.20 -1.82
CA GLU A 557 11.31 -18.03 -0.97
C GLU A 557 12.55 -17.17 -0.97
N GLU A 558 12.37 -15.85 -0.82
CA GLU A 558 13.47 -14.95 -0.53
C GLU A 558 14.10 -15.30 0.82
N VAL A 559 15.38 -15.63 0.79
CA VAL A 559 16.22 -15.83 1.95
C VAL A 559 17.35 -14.84 1.87
N VAL A 560 17.51 -14.01 2.89
CA VAL A 560 18.58 -13.01 2.97
C VAL A 560 19.51 -13.40 4.10
N ASP A 561 20.80 -13.54 3.81
CA ASP A 561 21.78 -13.93 4.80
C ASP A 561 21.85 -12.91 5.95
N GLY A 562 21.74 -13.37 7.17
CA GLY A 562 21.83 -12.59 8.39
C GLY A 562 23.04 -12.95 9.24
N ALA A 563 23.42 -12.07 10.17
CA ALA A 563 24.60 -12.26 11.00
C ALA A 563 24.53 -13.52 11.91
N SER A 564 23.34 -13.88 12.40
CA SER A 564 23.11 -15.01 13.28
C SER A 564 22.28 -16.13 12.66
N ARG A 565 21.35 -15.77 11.80
CA ARG A 565 20.46 -16.69 11.07
C ARG A 565 19.96 -16.03 9.78
N PRO A 566 19.67 -16.81 8.73
CA PRO A 566 19.03 -16.28 7.54
C PRO A 566 17.64 -15.70 7.84
N HIS A 567 17.34 -14.52 7.31
CA HIS A 567 15.98 -13.96 7.33
C HIS A 567 15.16 -14.54 6.18
N ARG A 568 14.04 -15.18 6.51
CA ARG A 568 13.08 -15.73 5.56
C ARG A 568 11.87 -14.81 5.49
N SER A 569 11.68 -14.15 4.34
CA SER A 569 10.65 -13.11 4.21
C SER A 569 9.24 -13.66 3.91
N GLY A 570 9.12 -14.94 3.59
CA GLY A 570 7.87 -15.56 3.12
C GLY A 570 7.48 -15.18 1.70
N ARG A 571 8.26 -14.32 1.03
CA ARG A 571 7.97 -13.84 -0.33
C ARG A 571 8.62 -14.72 -1.40
N ILE A 572 8.00 -14.73 -2.57
CA ILE A 572 8.55 -15.39 -3.76
C ILE A 572 9.83 -14.65 -4.18
N ALA A 573 10.93 -15.38 -4.29
CA ALA A 573 12.19 -14.83 -4.79
C ALA A 573 12.09 -14.61 -6.30
N VAL A 574 12.34 -13.38 -6.72
CA VAL A 574 12.48 -12.99 -8.13
C VAL A 574 13.77 -12.20 -8.32
N ASP A 575 14.28 -12.23 -9.56
CA ASP A 575 15.33 -11.30 -9.97
C ASP A 575 14.79 -9.87 -9.93
N PRO A 576 15.37 -8.97 -9.13
CA PRO A 576 14.85 -7.61 -8.98
C PRO A 576 14.94 -6.77 -10.26
N ALA A 577 15.80 -7.15 -11.21
CA ALA A 577 15.99 -6.42 -12.46
C ALA A 577 14.83 -6.61 -13.44
N ASP A 578 14.26 -7.83 -13.50
CA ASP A 578 13.31 -8.19 -14.55
C ASP A 578 12.14 -9.07 -14.10
N GLY A 579 12.08 -9.46 -12.82
CA GLY A 579 10.99 -10.23 -12.25
C GLY A 579 10.99 -11.72 -12.59
N ARG A 580 12.06 -12.29 -13.15
CA ARG A 580 12.16 -13.74 -13.38
C ARG A 580 12.17 -14.48 -12.06
N LEU A 581 11.40 -15.59 -11.99
CA LEU A 581 11.40 -16.46 -10.81
C LEU A 581 12.77 -17.05 -10.56
N ILE A 582 13.25 -17.00 -9.32
CA ILE A 582 14.46 -17.76 -8.92
C ILE A 582 14.07 -19.23 -8.78
N ASP A 583 14.66 -20.05 -9.62
CA ASP A 583 14.46 -21.50 -9.64
C ASP A 583 15.69 -22.20 -9.03
N PRO A 584 15.53 -22.85 -7.87
CA PRO A 584 16.64 -23.52 -7.19
C PRO A 584 17.28 -24.63 -8.01
N THR A 585 16.52 -25.28 -8.89
CA THR A 585 17.03 -26.37 -9.73
C THR A 585 17.97 -25.86 -10.83
N LEU A 586 17.75 -24.60 -11.26
CA LEU A 586 18.59 -23.90 -12.23
C LEU A 586 19.70 -23.08 -11.54
N ARG A 587 19.66 -22.96 -10.21
CA ARG A 587 20.54 -22.09 -9.41
C ARG A 587 20.53 -20.63 -9.89
N GLY A 588 19.39 -20.14 -10.39
CA GLY A 588 19.25 -18.80 -10.93
C GLY A 588 17.86 -18.48 -11.48
N PRO A 589 17.73 -17.35 -12.19
CA PRO A 589 16.45 -16.92 -12.76
C PRO A 589 15.95 -17.89 -13.83
N HIS A 590 14.68 -18.27 -13.72
CA HIS A 590 14.03 -19.13 -14.71
C HIS A 590 13.76 -18.35 -16.01
N PRO A 591 14.23 -18.80 -17.18
CA PRO A 591 14.19 -18.00 -18.41
C PRO A 591 12.75 -17.73 -18.93
N ARG A 592 11.75 -18.48 -18.48
CA ARG A 592 10.38 -18.44 -19.03
C ARG A 592 9.30 -18.19 -17.99
N ARG A 593 9.64 -18.00 -16.72
CA ARG A 593 8.68 -17.75 -15.63
C ARG A 593 9.01 -16.47 -14.89
N PHE A 594 8.00 -15.64 -14.70
CA PHE A 594 8.10 -14.33 -14.06
C PHE A 594 7.09 -14.22 -12.94
N ALA A 595 7.35 -13.37 -11.95
CA ALA A 595 6.34 -12.96 -10.98
C ALA A 595 6.50 -11.49 -10.61
N LEU A 596 5.38 -10.84 -10.29
CA LEU A 596 5.34 -9.43 -9.91
C LEU A 596 4.27 -9.17 -8.82
N GLY A 597 4.42 -8.03 -8.14
CA GLY A 597 3.45 -7.56 -7.15
C GLY A 597 3.73 -8.03 -5.73
N ALA A 598 2.71 -7.90 -4.88
CA ALA A 598 2.79 -8.05 -3.42
C ALA A 598 3.43 -9.36 -2.91
N PRO A 599 3.24 -10.52 -3.55
CA PRO A 599 3.83 -11.76 -3.03
C PRO A 599 5.33 -11.92 -3.31
N THR A 600 5.96 -10.98 -4.03
CA THR A 600 7.38 -11.07 -4.42
C THR A 600 8.29 -10.24 -3.52
N ASN A 601 9.58 -10.55 -3.53
CA ASN A 601 10.62 -9.79 -2.83
C ASN A 601 10.90 -8.39 -3.41
N SER A 602 10.29 -8.04 -4.54
CA SER A 602 10.40 -6.68 -5.12
C SER A 602 9.80 -5.59 -4.23
N ARG A 603 8.93 -5.97 -3.29
CA ARG A 603 8.21 -5.06 -2.37
C ARG A 603 7.41 -3.95 -3.07
N ALA A 604 7.20 -4.06 -4.38
CA ALA A 604 6.34 -3.17 -5.15
C ALA A 604 4.86 -3.58 -4.93
N VAL A 605 4.35 -3.31 -3.73
CA VAL A 605 3.06 -3.85 -3.25
C VAL A 605 1.84 -3.09 -3.76
N ALA A 606 2.00 -1.82 -4.19
CA ALA A 606 0.89 -0.96 -4.58
C ALA A 606 0.16 -1.48 -5.83
N ALA A 607 -1.16 -1.39 -5.81
CA ALA A 607 -2.04 -1.72 -6.93
C ALA A 607 -2.26 -0.52 -7.88
N PHE A 608 -2.07 0.69 -7.36
CA PHE A 608 -2.18 1.99 -8.05
C PHE A 608 -1.17 2.96 -7.44
N ALA A 609 -1.01 4.11 -8.03
CA ALA A 609 -0.07 5.13 -7.58
C ALA A 609 -0.74 6.49 -7.45
N ARG A 610 -0.07 7.42 -6.76
CA ARG A 610 -0.42 8.82 -6.77
C ARG A 610 0.13 9.45 -8.05
N PRO A 611 -0.63 10.27 -8.79
CA PRO A 611 -0.11 11.05 -9.93
C PRO A 611 1.11 11.89 -9.52
N GLY A 612 2.04 12.06 -10.44
CA GLY A 612 3.27 12.82 -10.19
C GLY A 612 4.24 12.12 -9.22
N THR A 613 4.20 10.78 -9.13
CA THR A 613 5.15 9.99 -8.34
C THR A 613 5.76 8.86 -9.18
N ASP A 614 7.07 8.67 -9.04
CA ASP A 614 7.79 7.55 -9.65
C ASP A 614 7.55 6.25 -8.86
N ALA A 615 6.35 5.70 -8.97
CA ALA A 615 5.95 4.55 -8.18
C ALA A 615 6.74 3.27 -8.55
N PRO A 616 7.28 2.52 -7.57
CA PRO A 616 8.00 1.27 -7.82
C PRO A 616 7.20 0.25 -8.65
N ALA A 617 5.87 0.26 -8.53
CA ALA A 617 4.99 -0.61 -9.29
C ALA A 617 5.04 -0.35 -10.80
N PHE A 618 5.15 0.91 -11.21
CA PHE A 618 5.26 1.29 -12.62
C PHE A 618 6.60 0.86 -13.21
N ARG A 619 7.70 1.11 -12.51
CA ARG A 619 9.03 0.65 -12.93
C ARG A 619 9.10 -0.86 -13.08
N GLN A 620 8.57 -1.61 -12.10
CA GLN A 620 8.53 -3.07 -12.17
C GLN A 620 7.69 -3.57 -13.34
N ASN A 621 6.50 -3.00 -13.56
CA ASN A 621 5.66 -3.39 -14.68
C ASN A 621 6.37 -3.14 -16.02
N ASP A 622 7.07 -2.02 -16.16
CA ASP A 622 7.81 -1.66 -17.36
C ASP A 622 8.99 -2.62 -17.61
N ALA A 623 9.82 -2.86 -16.60
CA ALA A 623 10.95 -3.77 -16.69
C ALA A 623 10.52 -5.19 -17.10
N VAL A 624 9.46 -5.73 -16.44
CA VAL A 624 8.91 -7.05 -16.76
C VAL A 624 8.32 -7.08 -18.17
N ALA A 625 7.53 -6.07 -18.57
CA ALA A 625 6.91 -6.01 -19.89
C ALA A 625 7.96 -5.99 -21.01
N ARG A 626 8.99 -5.16 -20.86
CA ARG A 626 10.08 -5.06 -21.85
C ARG A 626 10.90 -6.35 -21.93
N THR A 627 11.23 -6.97 -20.80
CA THR A 627 11.93 -8.26 -20.78
C THR A 627 11.08 -9.37 -21.43
N VAL A 628 9.79 -9.43 -21.13
CA VAL A 628 8.85 -10.38 -21.76
C VAL A 628 8.80 -10.20 -23.27
N LEU A 629 8.66 -8.96 -23.76
CA LEU A 629 8.63 -8.68 -25.20
C LEU A 629 9.96 -9.04 -25.89
N ARG A 630 11.10 -8.62 -25.33
CA ARG A 630 12.43 -8.95 -25.86
C ARG A 630 12.64 -10.47 -25.94
N THR A 631 12.28 -11.20 -24.89
CA THR A 631 12.41 -12.67 -24.83
C THR A 631 11.54 -13.37 -25.87
N LEU A 632 10.28 -12.95 -26.01
CA LEU A 632 9.37 -13.51 -27.01
C LEU A 632 9.77 -13.13 -28.44
N ALA A 633 10.30 -11.93 -28.66
CA ALA A 633 10.76 -11.48 -29.98
C ALA A 633 12.01 -12.27 -30.44
N ALA A 634 12.94 -12.52 -29.54
CA ALA A 634 14.18 -13.26 -29.85
C ALA A 634 13.92 -14.75 -30.18
N GLY A 635 12.77 -15.31 -29.81
CA GLY A 635 12.46 -16.73 -30.02
C GLY A 635 13.36 -17.70 -29.23
N ARG A 636 14.27 -17.19 -28.38
CA ARG A 636 15.18 -17.92 -27.48
C ARG A 636 14.95 -17.51 -26.03
N ALA A 637 15.31 -18.38 -25.10
CA ALA A 637 15.45 -17.99 -23.70
C ALA A 637 16.54 -16.90 -23.58
N PRO A 638 16.38 -15.87 -22.73
CA PRO A 638 17.43 -14.89 -22.48
C PRO A 638 18.67 -15.60 -21.95
N GLU A 639 19.84 -15.21 -22.46
CA GLU A 639 21.10 -15.67 -21.89
C GLU A 639 21.19 -15.21 -20.42
N PRO A 640 21.78 -16.02 -19.52
CA PRO A 640 22.01 -15.57 -18.15
C PRO A 640 22.89 -14.31 -18.20
N PHE A 641 22.46 -13.28 -17.51
CA PHE A 641 23.22 -12.04 -17.35
C PHE A 641 24.60 -12.42 -16.75
N ALA A 642 25.62 -12.44 -17.58
CA ALA A 642 26.99 -12.53 -17.10
C ALA A 642 27.21 -11.32 -16.20
N GLY A 643 27.41 -11.55 -14.90
CA GLY A 643 27.70 -10.50 -13.94
C GLY A 643 28.75 -9.57 -14.51
N ARG A 644 28.43 -8.31 -14.70
CA ARG A 644 29.41 -7.30 -15.08
C ARG A 644 30.41 -7.23 -13.93
N GLY A 645 31.53 -7.87 -14.13
CA GLY A 645 32.72 -7.61 -13.36
C GLY A 645 33.01 -6.12 -13.40
N ALA A 646 33.41 -5.58 -12.27
CA ALA A 646 33.85 -4.21 -12.14
C ALA A 646 34.92 -3.91 -13.22
N GLY A 647 34.52 -3.20 -14.26
CA GLY A 647 35.35 -2.68 -15.32
C GLY A 647 34.99 -1.22 -15.52
N ALA A 648 35.92 -0.35 -15.09
CA ALA A 648 35.81 1.10 -15.26
C ALA A 648 35.71 1.45 -16.74
N ALA A 649 34.82 2.40 -17.08
CA ALA A 649 35.16 3.56 -17.89
C ALA A 649 33.88 4.28 -18.35
N GLY A 650 33.74 5.50 -17.93
CA GLY A 650 33.31 6.71 -18.58
C GLY A 650 32.32 6.61 -19.75
N ALA A 651 31.03 6.87 -19.48
CA ALA A 651 30.14 7.52 -20.44
C ALA A 651 29.11 8.31 -19.65
N GLY A 652 29.00 9.60 -19.98
CA GLY A 652 28.28 10.63 -19.26
C GLY A 652 26.90 10.25 -18.76
N GLN A 653 26.79 10.15 -17.48
CA GLN A 653 25.52 10.18 -16.78
C GLN A 653 24.95 11.61 -16.90
N LYS A 654 23.94 11.77 -17.73
CA LYS A 654 23.02 12.87 -17.55
C LYS A 654 22.36 12.63 -16.18
N SER A 655 22.79 13.40 -15.21
CA SER A 655 22.10 13.54 -13.94
C SER A 655 20.69 14.05 -14.27
N ALA A 656 19.71 13.18 -14.25
CA ALA A 656 18.31 13.57 -14.25
C ALA A 656 18.07 14.27 -12.91
N GLY A 657 18.19 15.59 -12.93
CA GLY A 657 17.78 16.44 -11.83
C GLY A 657 16.27 16.26 -11.66
N TRP A 658 15.90 15.68 -10.59
CA TRP A 658 14.53 15.59 -10.12
C TRP A 658 14.06 17.01 -9.78
N TRP A 659 13.04 17.49 -10.49
CA TRP A 659 12.35 18.75 -10.21
C TRP A 659 13.04 20.05 -10.62
N SER A 660 13.03 20.40 -11.89
CA SER A 660 13.03 21.78 -12.33
C SER A 660 11.93 21.98 -13.38
N GLY A 661 10.72 22.18 -12.93
CA GLY A 661 9.64 22.77 -13.74
C GLY A 661 9.87 24.28 -13.76
N ALA A 662 10.58 24.74 -14.76
CA ALA A 662 10.79 26.16 -15.00
C ALA A 662 9.47 26.83 -15.38
N GLY A 663 9.08 27.84 -14.63
CA GLY A 663 8.13 28.84 -15.07
C GLY A 663 8.71 29.59 -16.26
N ALA A 664 8.11 29.40 -17.43
CA ALA A 664 8.35 30.26 -18.57
C ALA A 664 7.62 31.58 -18.33
N GLY A 665 8.38 32.60 -18.03
CA GLY A 665 7.92 33.99 -18.04
C GLY A 665 7.54 34.40 -19.46
N VAL A 666 6.31 34.85 -19.61
CA VAL A 666 5.87 35.61 -20.79
C VAL A 666 5.89 37.08 -20.41
N SER A 667 6.79 37.83 -21.02
CA SER A 667 6.82 39.29 -20.99
C SER A 667 5.59 39.89 -21.70
N PRO A 668 5.07 41.04 -21.26
CA PRO A 668 3.88 41.63 -21.81
C PRO A 668 4.22 42.51 -23.03
N GLY A 669 3.62 42.20 -24.16
CA GLY A 669 3.53 43.08 -25.30
C GLY A 669 2.22 43.87 -25.23
N ALA A 670 2.30 45.18 -25.03
CA ALA A 670 1.19 46.10 -25.08
C ALA A 670 0.61 46.22 -26.49
N LYS A 671 -0.74 46.16 -26.61
CA LYS A 671 -1.50 46.98 -27.56
C LYS A 671 -2.90 47.24 -27.00
N THR A 672 -3.15 48.53 -26.81
CA THR A 672 -4.41 49.21 -26.62
C THR A 672 -5.40 48.98 -27.78
N GLU A 673 -6.69 48.74 -27.46
CA GLU A 673 -7.81 49.36 -28.19
C GLU A 673 -9.13 49.19 -27.41
N THR A 674 -9.61 50.34 -27.08
CA THR A 674 -10.97 50.90 -26.90
C THR A 674 -12.20 50.04 -26.67
N VAL A 675 -12.86 50.40 -25.56
CA VAL A 675 -14.27 50.19 -25.17
C VAL A 675 -15.23 50.98 -26.10
N PRO A 676 -16.48 50.51 -26.32
CA PRO A 676 -17.61 51.37 -25.95
C PRO A 676 -18.67 50.70 -25.05
N LYS A 677 -19.26 51.60 -24.29
CA LYS A 677 -20.34 51.46 -23.30
C LYS A 677 -21.69 51.10 -23.90
N THR A 678 -22.44 50.29 -23.16
CA THR A 678 -23.87 50.27 -22.76
C THR A 678 -24.94 50.94 -23.69
N PRO A 679 -26.28 50.69 -23.54
CA PRO A 679 -27.01 50.37 -22.30
C PRO A 679 -28.21 49.38 -22.47
N SER A 680 -28.67 48.84 -21.48
CA SER A 680 -29.91 48.75 -20.70
C SER A 680 -30.16 47.36 -20.09
#